data_9b66f946c5a32b2a6498023e652cab48
#
_entry.id   9b66f946c5a32b2a6498023e652cab48
#
_cell.length_a   1.000
_cell.length_b   1.000
_cell.length_c   1.000
_cell.angle_alpha   90.00
_cell.angle_beta   90.00
_cell.angle_gamma   90.00
#
_symmetry.space_group_name_H-M   'P 1'
#
loop_
_entity.id
_entity.type
_entity.pdbx_description
1 polymer ?
#
loop_
_entity_poly.entity_id
_entity_poly.type
_entity_poly.pdbx_seq_one_letter_code
_entity_poly.pdbx_strand_id
1 'polypeptide(L)'
;MKKTNKLFKAIYNRKKILSTVLLAGIATLSVVSCADNDLLNKDNNGDNEVPVSFTVSDVQTRAIANSGQTITRGAINPHLSSADLATQKLSVRGTNADQLCIIETTIEGVNPVKASAATRANVVKTITENFSTSGNRGTTEAGITTKPAWFYKEITQSNGKLTRYIPWAWEQPYARFYAVSPQITDGYSKIKLSEETYEGTPYIDFENELDAKNQKDLMTACTGNVHYATRGTAPNTQLDFRHALTAIKFAVGQNLSINKTIDKIEIRNALSKGRYTLSNNLNGSDATWIESSLKDRQVFKLDNIAVSTNENPNTVIIGKDGDNCTFYMIPQTLTGNHVVLYVQFTDGTKIESELKGSWLAGTTKTYKLSEKNSTWNFVLESTSPENVAYNESKSKGYTITSYKIDPNGTTKRAVKWKAIGFEEFDHETGTWVDLGMNKPSWLTNMSKESGEGGDAAEQGVASLTKADLKDLLNDYNKVLQTATPKGTASKYYNLSNTTGDDAIQNTANSYLISAPGYYRIPLVYGNAITNSADNPSSYKTANTGQYILSTFKDHLGNDINSPYINLQNAATPATQASIVWMDQDGLVENLSVTNDGANSFVNFHVPADKIKNGNAVIAVKDNNGKVMWSWHLWFDQTKALKAIECTNYQKDKFTLTRHILGYVLFKWKATSYEVARVARMKVEQEAGNNGEKNITYVTITQNPHAEREYSTTLYQFGRKDAFPGTNTLYGGNIVEQGGDDISIANTIQNPEKIYNNGNSWRTNYSYFNLWSMNTTKQQETTNTIIKTIYDPNPVGFHMPPKNTFSGTTTTGDSESNRAKINALGAWDDGWHFYTKDATSPSTIYYPAIGSRTFSKGNLYGVKSRGFYWTGIPASEGAGCCLDIRDYPVTPFANITRSLAGSIRPVAD
;
A
#
# COMPACT_ATOMS: atom_id res chain seq x y z
N MET A 1 11.66 57.42 -0.11
CA MET A 1 10.74 56.31 -0.29
C MET A 1 10.37 55.91 -1.72
N LYS A 2 10.87 56.55 -2.78
CA LYS A 2 10.57 56.21 -4.18
C LYS A 2 11.72 55.48 -4.93
N LYS A 3 12.87 55.22 -4.28
CA LYS A 3 14.02 54.50 -4.88
C LYS A 3 14.17 53.05 -4.48
N THR A 4 13.49 52.60 -3.40
CA THR A 4 13.55 51.22 -2.89
C THR A 4 12.59 50.25 -3.61
N ASN A 5 11.51 50.76 -4.18
CA ASN A 5 10.54 49.93 -4.93
C ASN A 5 10.96 49.48 -6.33
N LYS A 6 12.00 50.11 -6.90
CA LYS A 6 12.51 49.66 -8.23
C LYS A 6 13.52 48.51 -8.10
N LEU A 7 14.20 48.39 -6.97
CA LEU A 7 15.18 47.32 -6.72
C LEU A 7 14.46 45.97 -6.41
N PHE A 8 13.37 46.05 -5.67
CA PHE A 8 12.55 44.84 -5.38
C PHE A 8 11.85 44.26 -6.60
N LYS A 9 11.39 45.10 -7.52
CA LYS A 9 10.77 44.63 -8.78
C LYS A 9 11.79 43.99 -9.72
N ALA A 10 13.03 44.46 -9.73
CA ALA A 10 14.11 43.87 -10.53
C ALA A 10 14.58 42.53 -10.02
N ILE A 11 14.59 42.33 -8.69
CA ILE A 11 14.97 41.06 -8.06
C ILE A 11 13.86 40.00 -8.21
N TYR A 12 12.59 40.44 -8.17
CA TYR A 12 11.45 39.51 -8.35
C TYR A 12 11.36 39.01 -9.81
N ASN A 13 11.62 39.86 -10.79
CA ASN A 13 11.61 39.46 -12.20
C ASN A 13 12.82 38.58 -12.58
N ARG A 14 13.99 38.76 -11.93
CA ARG A 14 15.14 37.87 -12.15
C ARG A 14 14.92 36.48 -11.57
N LYS A 15 14.25 36.36 -10.41
CA LYS A 15 13.88 35.04 -9.87
C LYS A 15 12.84 34.29 -10.72
N LYS A 16 11.90 35.00 -11.32
CA LYS A 16 10.89 34.41 -12.22
C LYS A 16 11.49 33.93 -13.53
N ILE A 17 12.47 34.64 -14.08
CA ILE A 17 13.19 34.23 -15.30
C ILE A 17 14.11 33.01 -15.00
N LEU A 18 14.73 32.97 -13.82
CA LEU A 18 15.58 31.82 -13.45
C LEU A 18 14.77 30.55 -13.18
N SER A 19 13.56 30.68 -12.58
CA SER A 19 12.67 29.52 -12.38
C SER A 19 12.05 29.01 -13.67
N THR A 20 11.77 29.89 -14.63
CA THR A 20 11.19 29.48 -15.93
C THR A 20 12.25 28.83 -16.83
N VAL A 21 13.51 29.25 -16.73
CA VAL A 21 14.61 28.61 -17.48
C VAL A 21 15.01 27.28 -16.83
N LEU A 22 14.89 27.14 -15.50
CA LEU A 22 15.14 25.84 -14.83
C LEU A 22 14.02 24.84 -15.10
N LEU A 23 12.76 25.28 -15.18
CA LEU A 23 11.64 24.39 -15.55
C LEU A 23 11.68 23.99 -17.04
N ALA A 24 12.12 24.86 -17.93
CA ALA A 24 12.31 24.54 -19.35
C ALA A 24 13.51 23.59 -19.56
N GLY A 25 14.54 23.70 -18.73
CA GLY A 25 15.71 22.80 -18.77
C GLY A 25 15.41 21.37 -18.25
N ILE A 26 14.48 21.22 -17.31
CA ILE A 26 14.07 19.89 -16.79
C ILE A 26 13.03 19.24 -17.71
N ALA A 27 12.20 20.00 -18.41
CA ALA A 27 11.25 19.46 -19.38
C ALA A 27 11.91 19.00 -20.69
N THR A 28 13.12 19.52 -21.03
CA THR A 28 13.87 19.09 -22.21
C THR A 28 14.80 17.90 -21.95
N LEU A 29 15.06 17.54 -20.69
CA LEU A 29 15.85 16.36 -20.33
C LEU A 29 15.03 15.05 -20.25
N SER A 30 13.73 15.11 -20.34
CA SER A 30 12.85 13.92 -20.40
C SER A 30 12.39 13.54 -21.82
N VAL A 31 12.87 14.23 -22.86
CA VAL A 31 12.50 13.93 -24.27
C VAL A 31 13.73 13.75 -25.17
N VAL A 32 14.94 13.70 -24.61
CA VAL A 32 16.15 13.37 -25.38
C VAL A 32 16.58 11.95 -25.04
N SER A 33 15.73 11.02 -25.38
CA SER A 33 16.06 9.61 -25.52
C SER A 33 15.63 9.07 -26.89
N CYS A 34 15.73 9.88 -27.92
CA CYS A 34 15.66 9.43 -29.31
C CYS A 34 15.90 10.63 -30.21
N ALA A 35 17.15 10.95 -30.52
CA ALA A 35 17.64 11.50 -31.78
C ALA A 35 18.99 12.19 -31.58
N ASP A 36 20.06 11.44 -31.45
CA ASP A 36 21.33 11.88 -32.02
C ASP A 36 21.48 11.20 -33.37
N ASN A 37 20.83 11.78 -34.36
CA ASN A 37 21.21 11.66 -35.74
C ASN A 37 22.26 12.75 -35.98
N ASP A 38 23.47 12.46 -35.56
CA ASP A 38 24.60 13.15 -36.10
C ASP A 38 25.66 12.14 -36.57
N LEU A 39 25.96 12.31 -37.81
CA LEU A 39 27.03 11.73 -38.58
C LEU A 39 26.69 10.40 -39.23
N LEU A 40 26.34 10.44 -40.47
CA LEU A 40 27.27 10.15 -41.53
C LEU A 40 26.55 9.92 -42.84
N ASN A 41 27.01 10.65 -43.85
CA ASN A 41 26.90 10.38 -45.28
C ASN A 41 25.54 9.86 -45.80
N LYS A 42 24.78 10.84 -46.31
CA LYS A 42 23.84 10.54 -47.36
C LYS A 42 24.56 9.91 -48.54
N ASP A 43 24.47 8.59 -48.63
CA ASP A 43 24.37 7.94 -49.90
C ASP A 43 22.95 7.43 -50.08
N ASN A 44 22.33 7.87 -51.16
CA ASN A 44 20.95 7.60 -51.50
C ASN A 44 20.72 6.09 -51.65
N ASN A 45 20.05 5.47 -50.73
CA ASN A 45 19.09 4.37 -50.97
C ASN A 45 18.09 4.30 -49.85
N GLY A 46 16.82 4.38 -50.19
CA GLY A 46 15.73 4.59 -49.26
C GLY A 46 15.34 3.37 -48.39
N ASP A 47 16.18 2.95 -47.48
CA ASP A 47 15.86 1.99 -46.45
C ASP A 47 16.06 2.61 -45.05
N ASN A 48 15.02 2.66 -44.26
CA ASN A 48 15.05 3.06 -42.84
C ASN A 48 15.76 1.94 -42.02
N GLU A 49 17.07 1.85 -42.13
CA GLU A 49 17.89 0.96 -41.34
C GLU A 49 17.95 1.42 -39.89
N VAL A 50 17.66 0.51 -38.98
CA VAL A 50 17.68 0.75 -37.53
C VAL A 50 18.88 0.01 -36.93
N PRO A 51 19.78 0.69 -36.18
CA PRO A 51 20.92 0.03 -35.54
C PRO A 51 20.47 -0.87 -34.40
N VAL A 52 21.22 -1.95 -34.21
CA VAL A 52 21.15 -2.78 -33.00
C VAL A 52 21.73 -1.95 -31.83
N SER A 53 20.99 -1.82 -30.76
CA SER A 53 21.40 -1.19 -29.50
C SER A 53 20.70 -1.84 -28.34
N PHE A 54 21.22 -1.67 -27.13
CA PHE A 54 20.72 -2.34 -25.94
C PHE A 54 20.40 -1.37 -24.82
N THR A 55 19.32 -1.68 -24.06
CA THR A 55 19.12 -1.13 -22.72
C THR A 55 19.88 -2.01 -21.74
N VAL A 56 20.80 -1.44 -20.98
CA VAL A 56 21.73 -2.19 -20.13
C VAL A 56 21.41 -1.94 -18.65
N SER A 57 21.34 -3.00 -17.86
CA SER A 57 21.16 -2.90 -16.42
C SER A 57 21.94 -4.00 -15.69
N ASP A 58 22.40 -3.69 -14.47
CA ASP A 58 22.86 -4.67 -13.49
C ASP A 58 21.71 -4.92 -12.51
N VAL A 59 21.04 -6.05 -12.66
CA VAL A 59 19.84 -6.36 -11.87
C VAL A 59 20.16 -6.87 -10.46
N GLN A 60 21.36 -7.35 -10.19
CA GLN A 60 21.77 -7.87 -8.89
C GLN A 60 22.29 -6.75 -7.97
N THR A 61 22.86 -5.70 -8.52
CA THR A 61 23.17 -4.49 -7.73
C THR A 61 21.90 -3.75 -7.30
N ARG A 62 20.79 -3.86 -8.03
CA ARG A 62 19.48 -3.30 -7.64
C ARG A 62 18.92 -3.90 -6.36
N ALA A 63 19.17 -5.16 -6.08
CA ALA A 63 18.63 -5.85 -4.90
C ALA A 63 19.02 -5.19 -3.59
N ILE A 64 20.22 -4.65 -3.51
CA ILE A 64 20.77 -4.02 -2.31
C ILE A 64 20.20 -2.60 -2.12
N ALA A 65 19.85 -1.91 -3.22
CA ALA A 65 19.26 -0.57 -3.17
C ALA A 65 17.77 -0.57 -2.77
N ASN A 66 17.07 -1.68 -2.95
CA ASN A 66 15.63 -1.83 -2.72
C ASN A 66 15.29 -2.71 -1.51
N SER A 67 16.20 -2.88 -0.55
CA SER A 67 15.97 -3.71 0.65
C SER A 67 14.86 -3.18 1.58
N GLY A 68 14.13 -2.13 1.20
CA GLY A 68 12.91 -1.64 1.84
C GLY A 68 11.60 -2.09 1.15
N GLN A 69 11.67 -2.68 -0.04
CA GLN A 69 10.49 -3.30 -0.67
C GLN A 69 10.60 -4.81 -0.58
N THR A 70 9.53 -5.47 -0.18
CA THR A 70 9.36 -6.92 -0.24
C THR A 70 9.33 -7.37 -1.70
N ILE A 71 10.50 -7.36 -2.35
CA ILE A 71 10.67 -8.18 -3.54
C ILE A 71 10.70 -9.60 -3.02
N THR A 72 9.75 -10.42 -3.43
CA THR A 72 9.74 -11.84 -3.12
C THR A 72 11.12 -12.41 -3.46
N ARG A 73 11.77 -13.05 -2.50
CA ARG A 73 13.17 -13.53 -2.55
C ARG A 73 13.55 -14.35 -3.80
N GLY A 74 12.61 -14.71 -4.63
CA GLY A 74 12.83 -15.44 -5.90
C GLY A 74 12.98 -14.57 -7.15
N ALA A 75 12.85 -13.24 -7.06
CA ALA A 75 12.81 -12.40 -8.25
C ALA A 75 14.20 -12.07 -8.83
N ILE A 76 15.29 -12.19 -8.04
CA ILE A 76 16.65 -11.82 -8.43
C ILE A 76 17.53 -13.04 -8.59
N ASN A 77 17.43 -14.00 -7.69
CA ASN A 77 18.10 -15.29 -7.81
C ASN A 77 17.14 -16.40 -7.33
N PRO A 78 16.44 -17.08 -8.24
CA PRO A 78 15.43 -18.09 -7.90
C PRO A 78 15.99 -19.31 -7.17
N HIS A 79 17.30 -19.45 -7.07
CA HIS A 79 17.98 -20.58 -6.43
C HIS A 79 18.41 -20.32 -4.98
N LEU A 80 18.23 -19.09 -4.46
CA LEU A 80 18.62 -18.77 -3.08
C LEU A 80 17.51 -19.11 -2.08
N SER A 81 17.85 -19.86 -1.06
CA SER A 81 17.01 -20.17 0.09
C SER A 81 17.35 -19.29 1.30
N SER A 82 16.48 -19.26 2.29
CA SER A 82 16.77 -18.56 3.57
C SER A 82 17.94 -19.19 4.33
N ALA A 83 18.22 -20.47 4.11
CA ALA A 83 19.37 -21.15 4.70
C ALA A 83 20.69 -20.66 4.10
N ASP A 84 20.71 -20.30 2.82
CA ASP A 84 21.92 -19.79 2.15
C ASP A 84 22.31 -18.40 2.64
N LEU A 85 21.37 -17.66 3.20
CA LEU A 85 21.56 -16.30 3.76
C LEU A 85 21.78 -16.31 5.28
N ALA A 86 21.81 -17.47 5.91
CA ALA A 86 21.99 -17.60 7.34
C ALA A 86 23.42 -17.21 7.78
N THR A 87 23.51 -16.56 8.93
CA THR A 87 24.79 -16.22 9.57
C THR A 87 25.43 -17.48 10.15
N GLN A 88 26.70 -17.70 9.87
CA GLN A 88 27.44 -18.84 10.41
C GLN A 88 28.66 -18.38 11.23
N LYS A 89 28.96 -19.15 12.29
CA LYS A 89 30.15 -18.95 13.12
C LYS A 89 31.15 -20.08 12.85
N LEU A 90 32.33 -19.69 12.38
CA LEU A 90 33.41 -20.62 12.01
C LEU A 90 34.51 -20.56 13.08
N SER A 91 35.04 -21.73 13.42
CA SER A 91 36.17 -21.83 14.35
C SER A 91 37.49 -21.51 13.65
N VAL A 92 38.40 -20.86 14.36
CA VAL A 92 39.76 -20.57 13.85
C VAL A 92 40.81 -21.40 14.61
N ARG A 93 41.94 -21.62 13.94
CA ARG A 93 43.15 -22.22 14.48
C ARG A 93 44.32 -21.28 14.26
N GLY A 94 45.33 -21.33 15.08
CA GLY A 94 46.54 -20.50 14.96
C GLY A 94 47.11 -20.05 16.26
N THR A 95 48.07 -19.16 16.22
CA THR A 95 48.75 -18.61 17.41
C THR A 95 47.81 -17.69 18.17
N ASN A 96 47.53 -18.01 19.45
CA ASN A 96 46.54 -17.27 20.30
C ASN A 96 45.15 -17.17 19.70
N ALA A 97 44.74 -18.17 18.93
CA ALA A 97 43.46 -18.16 18.21
C ALA A 97 42.28 -18.73 19.01
N ASP A 98 42.49 -19.24 20.22
CA ASP A 98 41.46 -19.95 20.99
C ASP A 98 40.23 -19.11 21.32
N GLN A 99 40.41 -17.82 21.40
CA GLN A 99 39.32 -16.87 21.67
C GLN A 99 38.67 -16.29 20.36
N LEU A 100 39.22 -16.61 19.20
CA LEU A 100 38.79 -16.04 17.93
C LEU A 100 37.79 -16.94 17.17
N CYS A 101 36.96 -16.32 16.34
CA CYS A 101 36.13 -16.97 15.36
C CYS A 101 35.96 -16.08 14.12
N ILE A 102 35.50 -16.69 13.05
CA ILE A 102 35.04 -15.97 11.87
C ILE A 102 33.51 -16.00 11.88
N ILE A 103 32.89 -14.85 11.72
CA ILE A 103 31.45 -14.75 11.48
C ILE A 103 31.23 -14.56 9.98
N GLU A 104 30.56 -15.49 9.35
CA GLU A 104 30.19 -15.43 7.95
C GLU A 104 28.77 -14.88 7.83
N THR A 105 28.59 -13.89 6.96
CA THR A 105 27.27 -13.38 6.57
C THR A 105 27.16 -13.38 5.05
N THR A 106 25.98 -13.72 4.54
CA THR A 106 25.68 -13.76 3.11
C THR A 106 24.55 -12.78 2.81
N ILE A 107 24.74 -11.99 1.76
CA ILE A 107 23.69 -11.11 1.21
C ILE A 107 23.53 -11.41 -0.29
N GLU A 108 22.32 -11.24 -0.79
CA GLU A 108 22.03 -11.31 -2.21
C GLU A 108 22.65 -10.11 -2.95
N GLY A 109 23.12 -10.34 -4.16
CA GLY A 109 23.79 -9.34 -4.99
C GLY A 109 25.29 -9.22 -4.73
N VAL A 110 26.00 -8.64 -5.70
CA VAL A 110 27.43 -8.38 -5.61
C VAL A 110 27.67 -6.89 -5.34
N ASN A 111 28.28 -6.59 -4.19
CA ASN A 111 28.59 -5.25 -3.76
C ASN A 111 30.11 -5.11 -3.52
N PRO A 112 30.91 -4.77 -4.53
CA PRO A 112 32.34 -4.62 -4.40
C PRO A 112 32.71 -3.46 -3.45
N VAL A 113 33.79 -3.58 -2.73
CA VAL A 113 34.36 -2.51 -1.91
C VAL A 113 34.94 -1.44 -2.83
N LYS A 114 34.40 -0.21 -2.76
CA LYS A 114 35.01 0.96 -3.42
C LYS A 114 35.80 1.78 -2.40
N ALA A 115 36.96 2.22 -2.84
CA ALA A 115 37.96 2.91 -2.00
C ALA A 115 37.54 4.32 -1.50
N SER A 116 36.53 4.96 -2.05
CA SER A 116 36.09 6.28 -1.60
C SER A 116 34.76 6.17 -0.84
N ALA A 117 34.67 6.89 0.28
CA ALA A 117 33.44 7.15 1.01
C ALA A 117 32.46 7.94 0.11
N ALA A 118 31.99 7.31 -0.97
CA ALA A 118 30.85 7.82 -1.69
C ALA A 118 29.63 7.62 -0.79
N THR A 119 29.00 8.72 -0.46
CA THR A 119 27.72 8.77 0.20
C THR A 119 26.78 7.72 -0.42
N ARG A 120 25.98 7.04 0.38
CA ARG A 120 25.04 5.96 0.01
C ARG A 120 24.12 6.26 -1.19
N ALA A 121 24.19 7.47 -1.76
CA ALA A 121 23.40 7.93 -2.90
C ALA A 121 23.90 7.46 -4.28
N ASN A 122 25.10 6.90 -4.41
CA ASN A 122 25.65 6.48 -5.70
C ASN A 122 25.87 4.95 -5.76
N VAL A 123 24.80 4.20 -5.68
CA VAL A 123 24.81 2.81 -6.15
C VAL A 123 24.85 2.85 -7.67
N VAL A 124 25.96 2.38 -8.27
CA VAL A 124 26.09 2.30 -9.72
C VAL A 124 25.09 1.27 -10.24
N LYS A 125 24.02 1.75 -10.85
CA LYS A 125 22.95 0.92 -11.42
C LYS A 125 23.22 0.48 -12.87
N THR A 126 24.40 0.76 -13.40
CA THR A 126 24.75 0.57 -14.80
C THR A 126 26.12 -0.06 -14.91
N ILE A 127 26.31 -0.88 -15.95
CA ILE A 127 27.63 -1.31 -16.36
C ILE A 127 28.48 -0.09 -16.71
N THR A 128 29.66 0.03 -16.12
CA THR A 128 30.53 1.21 -16.28
C THR A 128 31.60 1.02 -17.34
N GLU A 129 31.87 -0.22 -17.75
CA GLU A 129 32.91 -0.57 -18.71
C GLU A 129 32.29 -1.13 -19.98
N ASN A 130 33.06 -1.12 -21.08
CA ASN A 130 32.65 -1.79 -22.30
C ASN A 130 32.56 -3.32 -22.07
N PHE A 131 31.69 -3.95 -22.82
CA PHE A 131 31.46 -5.39 -22.75
C PHE A 131 31.40 -5.97 -24.16
N SER A 132 31.43 -7.29 -24.29
CA SER A 132 31.33 -7.99 -25.57
C SER A 132 29.92 -8.51 -25.78
N THR A 133 29.39 -8.32 -27.00
CA THR A 133 28.08 -8.85 -27.39
C THR A 133 28.20 -9.72 -28.64
N SER A 134 27.45 -10.81 -28.69
CA SER A 134 27.30 -11.69 -29.87
C SER A 134 25.81 -11.78 -30.22
N GLY A 135 25.53 -11.83 -31.54
CA GLY A 135 24.15 -11.83 -32.04
C GLY A 135 23.86 -13.07 -32.90
N ASN A 136 22.80 -13.76 -32.53
CA ASN A 136 22.20 -14.86 -33.29
C ASN A 136 20.89 -14.35 -33.90
N ARG A 137 20.55 -14.79 -35.11
CA ARG A 137 19.32 -14.35 -35.79
C ARG A 137 18.68 -15.45 -36.61
N GLY A 138 17.43 -15.23 -37.01
CA GLY A 138 16.69 -16.19 -37.83
C GLY A 138 15.47 -15.58 -38.51
N THR A 139 14.89 -16.27 -39.46
CA THR A 139 13.68 -15.89 -40.19
C THR A 139 12.41 -16.16 -39.37
N THR A 140 12.48 -17.04 -38.39
CA THR A 140 11.43 -17.35 -37.41
C THR A 140 12.05 -17.43 -36.01
N GLU A 141 11.22 -17.37 -34.98
CA GLU A 141 11.71 -17.49 -33.60
C GLU A 141 12.41 -18.85 -33.34
N ALA A 142 11.83 -19.93 -33.80
CA ALA A 142 12.45 -21.28 -33.72
C ALA A 142 13.66 -21.42 -34.63
N GLY A 143 13.82 -20.60 -35.64
CA GLY A 143 14.90 -20.58 -36.60
C GLY A 143 16.08 -19.68 -36.23
N ILE A 144 16.08 -19.11 -35.01
CA ILE A 144 17.25 -18.36 -34.51
C ILE A 144 18.45 -19.33 -34.46
N THR A 145 19.58 -18.96 -35.10
CA THR A 145 20.77 -19.80 -35.15
C THR A 145 21.29 -20.12 -33.74
N THR A 146 21.92 -21.29 -33.59
CA THR A 146 22.56 -21.71 -32.34
C THR A 146 24.02 -21.24 -32.25
N LYS A 147 24.55 -20.63 -33.33
CA LYS A 147 25.85 -19.99 -33.35
C LYS A 147 25.72 -18.51 -33.75
N PRO A 148 26.70 -17.65 -33.42
CA PRO A 148 26.64 -16.21 -33.70
C PRO A 148 26.80 -15.93 -35.20
N ALA A 149 25.72 -16.13 -35.95
CA ALA A 149 25.68 -15.95 -37.40
C ALA A 149 25.55 -14.48 -37.84
N TRP A 150 25.40 -13.56 -36.91
CA TRP A 150 25.24 -12.15 -37.23
C TRP A 150 26.51 -11.34 -36.91
N PHE A 151 26.93 -11.38 -35.65
CA PHE A 151 28.20 -10.80 -35.18
C PHE A 151 28.68 -11.52 -33.91
N TYR A 152 30.00 -11.49 -33.68
CA TYR A 152 30.66 -12.24 -32.63
C TYR A 152 31.64 -11.35 -31.86
N LYS A 153 31.58 -11.37 -30.53
CA LYS A 153 32.42 -10.59 -29.60
C LYS A 153 32.50 -9.10 -29.92
N GLU A 154 31.43 -8.50 -30.49
CA GLU A 154 31.43 -7.09 -30.85
C GLU A 154 31.54 -6.23 -29.60
N ILE A 155 32.35 -5.18 -29.66
CA ILE A 155 32.55 -4.24 -28.58
C ILE A 155 31.27 -3.40 -28.41
N THR A 156 30.67 -3.48 -27.22
CA THR A 156 29.50 -2.72 -26.87
C THR A 156 29.84 -1.75 -25.72
N GLN A 157 29.52 -0.50 -25.88
CA GLN A 157 29.74 0.51 -24.86
C GLN A 157 28.81 0.29 -23.66
N SER A 158 29.20 0.82 -22.50
CA SER A 158 28.41 0.72 -21.29
C SER A 158 26.99 1.29 -21.41
N ASN A 159 26.73 2.18 -22.38
CA ASN A 159 25.41 2.73 -22.72
C ASN A 159 24.59 1.82 -23.65
N GLY A 160 25.09 0.66 -24.01
CA GLY A 160 24.41 -0.32 -24.86
C GLY A 160 24.57 -0.10 -26.38
N LYS A 161 25.36 0.88 -26.82
CA LYS A 161 25.65 1.11 -28.25
C LYS A 161 26.81 0.25 -28.70
N LEU A 162 26.65 -0.45 -29.81
CA LEU A 162 27.76 -1.14 -30.48
C LEU A 162 28.76 -0.12 -31.02
N THR A 163 30.08 -0.45 -30.97
CA THR A 163 31.12 0.42 -31.52
C THR A 163 31.13 0.42 -33.05
N ARG A 164 30.67 -0.67 -33.67
CA ARG A 164 30.44 -0.80 -35.08
C ARG A 164 28.96 -0.70 -35.40
N TYR A 165 28.59 0.02 -36.45
CA TYR A 165 27.21 0.11 -36.90
C TYR A 165 26.76 -1.26 -37.45
N ILE A 166 25.73 -1.85 -36.85
CA ILE A 166 25.13 -3.11 -37.28
C ILE A 166 23.63 -2.88 -37.38
N PRO A 167 23.03 -2.86 -38.59
CA PRO A 167 21.60 -2.67 -38.75
C PRO A 167 20.80 -3.94 -38.47
N TRP A 168 19.54 -3.78 -38.06
CA TRP A 168 18.55 -4.85 -38.07
C TRP A 168 18.26 -5.29 -39.54
N ALA A 169 18.11 -6.57 -39.76
CA ALA A 169 17.76 -7.12 -41.06
C ALA A 169 16.28 -7.56 -41.04
N TRP A 170 15.48 -6.98 -41.95
CA TRP A 170 14.08 -7.33 -42.07
C TRP A 170 13.82 -8.77 -42.51
N GLU A 171 14.72 -9.33 -43.29
CA GLU A 171 14.66 -10.71 -43.80
C GLU A 171 14.93 -11.77 -42.70
N GLN A 172 15.53 -11.36 -41.59
CA GLN A 172 15.80 -12.20 -40.42
C GLN A 172 15.41 -11.45 -39.13
N PRO A 173 14.11 -11.25 -38.89
CA PRO A 173 13.65 -10.33 -37.89
C PRO A 173 13.69 -10.89 -36.44
N TYR A 174 13.99 -12.14 -36.25
CA TYR A 174 14.13 -12.75 -34.93
C TYR A 174 15.60 -12.84 -34.53
N ALA A 175 15.89 -12.43 -33.29
CA ALA A 175 17.26 -12.44 -32.79
C ALA A 175 17.33 -12.84 -31.32
N ARG A 176 18.54 -13.28 -30.91
CA ARG A 176 18.94 -13.43 -29.51
C ARG A 176 20.35 -12.90 -29.35
N PHE A 177 20.59 -12.11 -28.33
CA PHE A 177 21.89 -11.54 -28.06
C PHE A 177 22.41 -12.01 -26.71
N TYR A 178 23.71 -12.30 -26.70
CA TYR A 178 24.46 -12.70 -25.52
C TYR A 178 25.52 -11.65 -25.21
N ALA A 179 25.63 -11.25 -23.97
CA ALA A 179 26.61 -10.26 -23.54
C ALA A 179 27.46 -10.79 -22.40
N VAL A 180 28.72 -10.41 -22.41
CA VAL A 180 29.73 -10.77 -21.41
C VAL A 180 30.52 -9.54 -20.98
N SER A 181 30.57 -9.28 -19.70
CA SER A 181 31.39 -8.26 -19.05
C SER A 181 32.37 -8.94 -18.08
N PRO A 182 33.63 -8.51 -18.02
CA PRO A 182 34.28 -7.46 -18.81
C PRO A 182 34.40 -7.82 -20.28
N GLN A 183 34.74 -6.82 -21.11
CA GLN A 183 34.99 -7.02 -22.55
C GLN A 183 36.00 -8.12 -22.76
N ILE A 184 35.67 -9.05 -23.65
CA ILE A 184 36.59 -10.15 -24.06
C ILE A 184 37.61 -9.59 -25.04
N THR A 185 38.88 -9.77 -24.73
CA THR A 185 40.00 -9.32 -25.58
C THR A 185 40.95 -10.48 -25.81
N ASP A 186 41.56 -10.55 -26.97
CA ASP A 186 42.52 -11.62 -27.32
C ASP A 186 43.80 -11.56 -26.45
N GLY A 187 44.08 -10.38 -25.86
CA GLY A 187 45.22 -10.19 -24.95
C GLY A 187 44.95 -10.70 -23.50
N TYR A 188 43.72 -11.08 -23.16
CA TYR A 188 43.40 -11.62 -21.82
C TYR A 188 42.84 -13.05 -21.94
N SER A 189 43.73 -14.02 -21.78
CA SER A 189 43.43 -15.41 -22.05
C SER A 189 42.59 -16.13 -20.98
N LYS A 190 42.25 -15.48 -19.86
CA LYS A 190 41.58 -16.12 -18.73
C LYS A 190 40.07 -16.06 -18.78
N ILE A 191 39.51 -15.28 -19.70
CA ILE A 191 38.07 -15.23 -20.01
C ILE A 191 37.91 -15.49 -21.50
N LYS A 192 37.48 -16.69 -21.87
CA LYS A 192 37.33 -17.09 -23.27
C LYS A 192 35.89 -17.45 -23.56
N LEU A 193 35.27 -16.74 -24.51
CA LEU A 193 33.97 -17.11 -25.04
C LEU A 193 34.14 -18.33 -25.97
N SER A 194 33.12 -19.21 -25.99
CA SER A 194 33.02 -20.29 -26.98
C SER A 194 33.26 -19.79 -28.38
N GLU A 195 33.92 -20.57 -29.21
CA GLU A 195 34.31 -20.20 -30.59
C GLU A 195 33.10 -19.72 -31.42
N GLU A 196 33.34 -18.87 -32.41
CA GLU A 196 32.30 -18.36 -33.32
C GLU A 196 31.56 -19.50 -34.06
N THR A 197 32.24 -20.59 -34.29
CA THR A 197 31.69 -21.78 -34.96
C THR A 197 30.92 -22.72 -34.02
N TYR A 198 30.93 -22.45 -32.69
CA TYR A 198 30.25 -23.29 -31.72
C TYR A 198 28.74 -23.25 -31.90
N GLU A 199 28.11 -24.41 -32.06
CA GLU A 199 26.67 -24.58 -32.14
C GLU A 199 26.12 -24.98 -30.78
N GLY A 200 25.29 -24.13 -30.15
CA GLY A 200 24.72 -24.32 -28.85
C GLY A 200 24.65 -23.04 -28.02
N THR A 201 24.24 -23.18 -26.78
CA THR A 201 24.26 -22.05 -25.83
C THR A 201 25.70 -21.66 -25.56
N PRO A 202 26.09 -20.39 -25.76
CA PRO A 202 27.46 -19.95 -25.56
C PRO A 202 27.95 -20.21 -24.13
N TYR A 203 29.25 -20.45 -23.99
CA TYR A 203 29.87 -20.62 -22.69
C TYR A 203 31.15 -19.79 -22.57
N ILE A 204 31.57 -19.57 -21.33
CA ILE A 204 32.85 -18.95 -20.98
C ILE A 204 33.73 -20.00 -20.32
N ASP A 205 34.91 -20.23 -20.87
CA ASP A 205 36.00 -20.88 -20.15
C ASP A 205 36.70 -19.79 -19.31
N PHE A 206 36.60 -19.93 -18.00
CA PHE A 206 37.06 -18.96 -17.04
C PHE A 206 38.20 -19.52 -16.19
N GLU A 207 39.27 -18.72 -16.07
CA GLU A 207 40.37 -18.97 -15.15
C GLU A 207 40.55 -17.73 -14.26
N ASN A 208 40.46 -17.91 -12.96
CA ASN A 208 40.56 -16.81 -12.02
C ASN A 208 42.01 -16.35 -11.80
N GLU A 209 42.20 -15.05 -11.59
CA GLU A 209 43.48 -14.49 -11.14
C GLU A 209 43.74 -14.88 -9.68
N LEU A 210 44.98 -15.24 -9.38
CA LEU A 210 45.36 -15.65 -8.02
C LEU A 210 45.59 -14.47 -7.10
N ASP A 211 45.94 -13.30 -7.64
CA ASP A 211 45.99 -12.05 -6.89
C ASP A 211 44.61 -11.36 -6.99
N ALA A 212 43.96 -11.16 -5.84
CA ALA A 212 42.66 -10.55 -5.76
C ALA A 212 42.56 -9.16 -6.40
N LYS A 213 43.68 -8.42 -6.44
CA LYS A 213 43.75 -7.09 -7.08
C LYS A 213 43.54 -7.15 -8.59
N ASN A 214 43.85 -8.27 -9.22
CA ASN A 214 43.77 -8.49 -10.66
C ASN A 214 42.50 -9.23 -11.08
N GLN A 215 41.70 -9.72 -10.11
CA GLN A 215 40.49 -10.48 -10.40
C GLN A 215 39.44 -9.61 -11.12
N LYS A 216 38.74 -10.24 -12.05
CA LYS A 216 37.66 -9.65 -12.82
C LYS A 216 36.32 -10.22 -12.36
N ASP A 217 35.36 -9.38 -12.23
CA ASP A 217 33.98 -9.79 -11.97
C ASP A 217 33.33 -10.21 -13.29
N LEU A 218 33.00 -11.49 -13.41
CA LEU A 218 32.35 -12.02 -14.60
C LEU A 218 30.85 -11.83 -14.51
N MET A 219 30.30 -11.05 -15.43
CA MET A 219 28.87 -10.86 -15.58
C MET A 219 28.40 -11.24 -16.96
N THR A 220 27.21 -11.78 -17.07
CA THR A 220 26.60 -12.17 -18.36
C THR A 220 25.15 -11.71 -18.44
N ALA A 221 24.67 -11.50 -19.67
CA ALA A 221 23.27 -11.20 -19.95
C ALA A 221 22.84 -11.86 -21.27
N CYS A 222 21.52 -12.07 -21.38
CA CYS A 222 20.87 -12.50 -22.62
C CYS A 222 19.58 -11.73 -22.79
N THR A 223 19.26 -11.32 -24.03
CA THR A 223 17.98 -10.63 -24.30
C THR A 223 16.78 -11.56 -24.27
N GLY A 224 17.01 -12.90 -24.27
CA GLY A 224 15.96 -13.83 -24.73
C GLY A 224 15.66 -13.60 -26.21
N ASN A 225 14.55 -14.11 -26.69
CA ASN A 225 14.14 -13.93 -28.08
C ASN A 225 13.57 -12.52 -28.29
N VAL A 226 14.07 -11.83 -29.30
CA VAL A 226 13.66 -10.48 -29.69
C VAL A 226 13.10 -10.52 -31.10
N HIS A 227 12.00 -9.83 -31.35
CA HIS A 227 11.35 -9.74 -32.65
C HIS A 227 11.38 -8.30 -33.17
N TYR A 228 11.99 -8.09 -34.32
CA TYR A 228 11.96 -6.85 -35.10
C TYR A 228 10.61 -6.78 -35.87
N ALA A 229 9.53 -6.47 -35.14
CA ALA A 229 8.15 -6.59 -35.64
C ALA A 229 7.72 -5.47 -36.57
N THR A 230 8.38 -4.32 -36.52
CA THR A 230 8.00 -3.13 -37.30
C THR A 230 9.23 -2.57 -37.98
N ARG A 231 9.23 -2.55 -39.32
CA ARG A 231 10.35 -2.02 -40.12
C ARG A 231 10.61 -0.56 -39.79
N GLY A 232 11.85 -0.19 -39.52
CA GLY A 232 12.24 1.16 -39.14
C GLY A 232 12.03 1.52 -37.65
N THR A 233 11.55 0.58 -36.81
CA THR A 233 11.39 0.81 -35.36
C THR A 233 12.21 -0.21 -34.60
N ALA A 234 13.23 0.27 -33.85
CA ALA A 234 14.09 -0.64 -33.06
C ALA A 234 13.24 -1.42 -32.01
N PRO A 235 13.39 -2.74 -31.94
CA PRO A 235 12.78 -3.52 -30.88
C PRO A 235 13.42 -3.18 -29.53
N ASN A 236 12.70 -3.43 -28.44
CA ASN A 236 13.28 -3.35 -27.11
C ASN A 236 14.25 -4.52 -26.90
N THR A 237 15.53 -4.20 -26.77
CA THR A 237 16.62 -5.15 -26.54
C THR A 237 17.23 -4.88 -25.17
N GLN A 238 16.77 -5.61 -24.16
CA GLN A 238 17.23 -5.45 -22.79
C GLN A 238 18.31 -6.48 -22.45
N LEU A 239 19.42 -6.02 -21.85
CA LEU A 239 20.49 -6.83 -21.30
C LEU A 239 20.54 -6.63 -19.79
N ASP A 240 19.98 -7.57 -19.06
CA ASP A 240 19.97 -7.63 -17.60
C ASP A 240 21.18 -8.45 -17.12
N PHE A 241 22.29 -7.76 -16.84
CA PHE A 241 23.52 -8.40 -16.39
C PHE A 241 23.37 -9.02 -15.00
N ARG A 242 23.95 -10.23 -14.86
CA ARG A 242 24.02 -11.01 -13.63
C ARG A 242 25.43 -11.47 -13.39
N HIS A 243 25.85 -11.47 -12.12
CA HIS A 243 27.17 -11.91 -11.71
C HIS A 243 27.25 -13.44 -11.69
N ALA A 244 28.25 -13.99 -12.39
CA ALA A 244 28.53 -15.42 -12.42
C ALA A 244 29.36 -15.88 -11.21
N LEU A 245 29.99 -14.94 -10.49
CA LEU A 245 30.87 -15.19 -9.36
C LEU A 245 30.23 -14.86 -8.03
N THR A 246 30.87 -15.29 -6.95
CA THR A 246 30.58 -14.88 -5.56
C THR A 246 31.59 -13.83 -5.15
N ALA A 247 31.15 -12.70 -4.66
CA ALA A 247 32.03 -11.69 -4.05
C ALA A 247 32.33 -12.08 -2.59
N ILE A 248 33.60 -12.11 -2.23
CA ILE A 248 34.07 -12.40 -0.88
C ILE A 248 34.71 -11.14 -0.30
N LYS A 249 34.18 -10.65 0.81
CA LYS A 249 34.68 -9.50 1.56
C LYS A 249 35.15 -9.90 2.93
N PHE A 250 35.96 -9.04 3.50
CA PHE A 250 36.47 -9.19 4.88
C PHE A 250 36.12 -7.96 5.69
N ALA A 251 35.84 -8.15 6.97
CA ALA A 251 35.56 -7.06 7.88
C ALA A 251 36.09 -7.34 9.29
N VAL A 252 36.32 -6.29 10.04
CA VAL A 252 36.56 -6.39 11.49
C VAL A 252 35.23 -6.76 12.15
N GLY A 253 35.20 -7.84 12.88
CA GLY A 253 34.01 -8.28 13.63
C GLY A 253 33.87 -7.52 14.94
N GLN A 254 32.80 -7.87 15.65
CA GLN A 254 32.53 -7.27 16.96
C GLN A 254 33.38 -7.92 18.04
N ASN A 255 33.65 -7.14 19.08
CA ASN A 255 34.40 -7.58 20.29
C ASN A 255 35.82 -8.07 20.02
N LEU A 256 36.43 -7.66 18.91
CA LEU A 256 37.80 -7.98 18.65
C LEU A 256 38.72 -7.16 19.59
N SER A 257 39.34 -7.82 20.57
CA SER A 257 40.26 -7.17 21.51
C SER A 257 41.71 -7.13 20.99
N ILE A 258 41.94 -7.74 19.85
CA ILE A 258 43.29 -7.83 19.27
C ILE A 258 43.64 -6.55 18.54
N ASN A 259 44.50 -5.75 19.11
CA ASN A 259 45.07 -4.60 18.40
C ASN A 259 46.26 -5.06 17.53
N LYS A 260 45.94 -5.57 16.32
CA LYS A 260 46.94 -6.06 15.37
C LYS A 260 46.67 -5.42 13.99
N THR A 261 47.65 -5.52 13.13
CA THR A 261 47.56 -5.09 11.73
C THR A 261 47.56 -6.33 10.83
N ILE A 262 46.52 -6.49 10.04
CA ILE A 262 46.43 -7.56 9.05
C ILE A 262 47.32 -7.18 7.86
N ASP A 263 48.24 -8.08 7.50
CA ASP A 263 49.17 -7.92 6.40
C ASP A 263 48.73 -8.65 5.15
N LYS A 264 48.23 -9.88 5.36
CA LYS A 264 47.86 -10.78 4.25
C LYS A 264 46.58 -11.53 4.57
N ILE A 265 45.76 -11.71 3.53
CA ILE A 265 44.60 -12.60 3.54
C ILE A 265 44.75 -13.59 2.34
N GLU A 266 44.53 -14.86 2.58
CA GLU A 266 44.52 -15.89 1.55
C GLU A 266 43.26 -16.74 1.66
N ILE A 267 42.72 -17.14 0.50
CA ILE A 267 41.74 -18.21 0.36
C ILE A 267 42.48 -19.38 -0.29
N ARG A 268 42.67 -20.47 0.45
CA ARG A 268 43.45 -21.61 0.07
C ARG A 268 42.57 -22.76 -0.37
N ASN A 269 43.06 -23.56 -1.33
CA ASN A 269 42.38 -24.74 -1.82
C ASN A 269 41.01 -24.51 -2.47
N ALA A 270 40.79 -23.35 -3.05
CA ALA A 270 39.58 -23.02 -3.79
C ALA A 270 39.74 -23.24 -5.30
N LEU A 271 38.66 -23.59 -5.98
CA LEU A 271 38.64 -23.82 -7.43
C LEU A 271 38.94 -22.52 -8.19
N SER A 272 39.81 -22.66 -9.22
CA SER A 272 40.29 -21.50 -10.00
C SER A 272 39.83 -21.53 -11.47
N LYS A 273 39.35 -22.65 -11.98
CA LYS A 273 38.96 -22.81 -13.39
C LYS A 273 37.62 -23.51 -13.51
N GLY A 274 36.87 -23.14 -14.53
CA GLY A 274 35.62 -23.79 -14.88
C GLY A 274 34.98 -23.21 -16.12
N ARG A 275 33.96 -23.89 -16.61
CA ARG A 275 33.12 -23.46 -17.72
C ARG A 275 31.77 -22.97 -17.22
N TYR A 276 31.40 -21.77 -17.63
CA TYR A 276 30.12 -21.16 -17.34
C TYR A 276 29.27 -21.05 -18.59
N THR A 277 28.12 -21.72 -18.62
CA THR A 277 27.16 -21.65 -19.72
C THR A 277 26.26 -20.43 -19.52
N LEU A 278 26.09 -19.61 -20.57
CA LEU A 278 25.24 -18.43 -20.54
C LEU A 278 23.77 -18.85 -20.53
N SER A 279 22.91 -17.91 -20.15
CA SER A 279 21.47 -18.11 -20.25
C SER A 279 20.93 -17.87 -21.65
N ASN A 280 19.89 -18.60 -22.04
CA ASN A 280 19.07 -18.32 -23.22
C ASN A 280 17.89 -17.43 -22.91
N ASN A 281 17.63 -17.13 -21.62
CA ASN A 281 16.50 -16.39 -21.11
C ASN A 281 16.92 -15.02 -20.55
N LEU A 282 16.06 -14.03 -20.72
CA LEU A 282 16.29 -12.68 -20.19
C LEU A 282 16.49 -12.69 -18.66
N ASN A 283 15.77 -13.54 -17.95
CA ASN A 283 15.88 -13.67 -16.50
C ASN A 283 17.12 -14.42 -16.00
N GLY A 284 17.97 -14.94 -16.88
CA GLY A 284 19.20 -15.61 -16.53
C GLY A 284 19.05 -16.96 -15.83
N SER A 285 17.85 -17.57 -15.84
CA SER A 285 17.51 -18.73 -15.00
C SER A 285 18.24 -20.03 -15.33
N ASP A 286 18.76 -20.18 -16.54
CA ASP A 286 19.45 -21.37 -17.05
C ASP A 286 20.97 -21.19 -17.15
N ALA A 287 21.50 -20.02 -16.76
CA ALA A 287 22.95 -19.82 -16.70
C ALA A 287 23.57 -20.61 -15.54
N THR A 288 24.64 -21.35 -15.79
CA THR A 288 25.18 -22.24 -14.74
C THR A 288 26.66 -22.55 -14.97
N TRP A 289 27.36 -22.82 -13.87
CA TRP A 289 28.68 -23.45 -13.91
C TRP A 289 28.55 -24.94 -14.18
N ILE A 290 29.31 -25.44 -15.15
CA ILE A 290 29.36 -26.87 -15.46
C ILE A 290 30.22 -27.57 -14.42
N GLU A 291 29.59 -28.30 -13.51
CA GLU A 291 30.27 -28.91 -12.36
C GLU A 291 31.46 -29.78 -12.74
N SER A 292 31.35 -30.59 -13.78
CA SER A 292 32.44 -31.47 -14.30
C SER A 292 33.63 -30.71 -14.86
N SER A 293 33.48 -29.41 -15.12
CA SER A 293 34.54 -28.54 -15.64
C SER A 293 35.33 -27.85 -14.53
N LEU A 294 34.81 -27.85 -13.33
CA LEU A 294 35.42 -27.16 -12.19
C LEU A 294 36.67 -27.90 -11.74
N LYS A 295 37.82 -27.22 -11.76
CA LYS A 295 39.14 -27.84 -11.52
C LYS A 295 40.15 -26.82 -11.01
N ASP A 296 41.34 -27.34 -10.72
CA ASP A 296 42.54 -26.61 -10.31
C ASP A 296 42.32 -25.79 -9.04
N ARG A 297 42.52 -26.48 -7.91
CA ARG A 297 42.46 -25.78 -6.62
C ARG A 297 43.74 -25.02 -6.36
N GLN A 298 43.61 -23.74 -6.02
CA GLN A 298 44.70 -22.77 -5.89
C GLN A 298 44.64 -21.97 -4.59
N VAL A 299 45.66 -21.17 -4.37
CA VAL A 299 45.72 -20.17 -3.32
C VAL A 299 45.51 -18.79 -3.93
N PHE A 300 44.44 -18.16 -3.52
CA PHE A 300 44.12 -16.79 -3.89
C PHE A 300 44.60 -15.86 -2.79
N LYS A 301 45.21 -14.75 -3.12
CA LYS A 301 45.90 -13.92 -2.13
C LYS A 301 45.62 -12.43 -2.29
N LEU A 302 45.78 -11.75 -1.18
CA LEU A 302 45.77 -10.31 -1.06
C LEU A 302 46.88 -9.95 -0.08
N ASP A 303 47.97 -9.46 -0.58
CA ASP A 303 49.20 -9.15 0.17
C ASP A 303 49.34 -7.66 0.46
N ASN A 304 50.06 -7.31 1.52
CA ASN A 304 50.46 -5.95 1.91
C ASN A 304 49.26 -5.00 2.12
N ILE A 305 48.19 -5.46 2.74
CA ILE A 305 46.98 -4.65 2.95
C ILE A 305 47.06 -3.68 4.14
N ALA A 306 47.91 -3.96 5.13
CA ALA A 306 48.21 -3.11 6.28
C ALA A 306 46.96 -2.54 7.01
N VAL A 307 45.93 -3.37 7.26
CA VAL A 307 44.69 -2.95 7.90
C VAL A 307 44.68 -3.25 9.38
N SER A 308 44.45 -2.22 10.20
CA SER A 308 44.32 -2.35 11.66
C SER A 308 43.03 -3.08 12.07
N THR A 309 43.13 -3.99 13.04
CA THR A 309 41.95 -4.64 13.67
C THR A 309 41.28 -3.75 14.72
N ASN A 310 41.85 -2.61 15.03
CA ASN A 310 41.29 -1.64 16.01
C ASN A 310 40.25 -0.72 15.40
N GLU A 311 39.78 -1.04 14.20
CA GLU A 311 38.70 -0.32 13.51
C GLU A 311 37.33 -0.62 14.12
N ASN A 312 36.38 0.23 13.81
CA ASN A 312 35.00 0.05 14.25
C ASN A 312 34.42 -1.29 13.76
N PRO A 313 33.60 -1.96 14.56
CA PRO A 313 32.95 -3.20 14.15
C PRO A 313 32.23 -3.05 12.80
N ASN A 314 32.35 -4.07 11.98
CA ASN A 314 31.83 -4.14 10.60
C ASN A 314 32.54 -3.22 9.58
N THR A 315 33.61 -2.53 9.95
CA THR A 315 34.44 -1.85 8.95
C THR A 315 34.98 -2.89 7.96
N VAL A 316 34.65 -2.67 6.69
CA VAL A 316 35.13 -3.53 5.60
C VAL A 316 36.64 -3.27 5.43
N ILE A 317 37.40 -4.33 5.34
CA ILE A 317 38.84 -4.27 5.14
C ILE A 317 39.10 -3.76 3.72
N ILE A 318 39.74 -2.60 3.62
CA ILE A 318 40.20 -1.96 2.39
C ILE A 318 41.73 -1.91 2.44
N GLY A 319 42.39 -2.13 1.33
CA GLY A 319 43.83 -2.08 1.24
C GLY A 319 44.40 -0.68 1.55
N LYS A 320 45.70 -0.61 1.87
CA LYS A 320 46.41 0.59 2.28
C LYS A 320 46.27 1.77 1.32
N ASP A 321 46.20 1.49 0.02
CA ASP A 321 46.13 2.49 -1.04
C ASP A 321 44.69 2.65 -1.59
N GLY A 322 43.67 2.21 -0.81
CA GLY A 322 42.29 2.20 -1.22
C GLY A 322 41.94 1.06 -2.18
N ASP A 323 42.74 0.04 -2.22
CA ASP A 323 42.57 -1.13 -3.08
C ASP A 323 41.26 -1.88 -2.79
N ASN A 324 40.67 -2.44 -3.83
CA ASN A 324 39.54 -3.35 -3.70
C ASN A 324 40.01 -4.67 -3.05
N CYS A 325 39.56 -4.93 -1.82
CA CYS A 325 39.83 -6.18 -1.10
C CYS A 325 38.74 -7.24 -1.29
N THR A 326 38.08 -7.23 -2.43
CA THR A 326 37.07 -8.22 -2.77
C THR A 326 37.67 -9.32 -3.61
N PHE A 327 37.48 -10.58 -3.20
CA PHE A 327 37.77 -11.74 -4.04
C PHE A 327 36.52 -12.12 -4.81
N TYR A 328 36.65 -12.28 -6.11
CA TYR A 328 35.60 -12.81 -6.97
C TYR A 328 35.87 -14.30 -7.22
N MET A 329 35.09 -15.17 -6.58
CA MET A 329 35.35 -16.59 -6.54
C MET A 329 34.34 -17.40 -7.34
N ILE A 330 34.76 -18.46 -7.94
CA ILE A 330 33.88 -19.43 -8.60
C ILE A 330 32.95 -20.05 -7.54
N PRO A 331 31.63 -20.06 -7.78
CA PRO A 331 30.67 -20.73 -6.92
C PRO A 331 31.04 -22.21 -6.73
N GLN A 332 31.12 -22.67 -5.51
CA GLN A 332 31.52 -24.03 -5.17
C GLN A 332 31.08 -24.45 -3.78
N THR A 333 30.95 -25.75 -3.58
CA THR A 333 30.75 -26.31 -2.23
C THR A 333 32.07 -26.23 -1.45
N LEU A 334 31.99 -25.69 -0.22
CA LEU A 334 33.13 -25.52 0.68
C LEU A 334 33.24 -26.69 1.67
N THR A 335 32.10 -27.12 2.22
CA THR A 335 32.06 -28.23 3.19
C THR A 335 32.64 -29.50 2.58
N GLY A 336 33.64 -30.09 3.25
CA GLY A 336 34.29 -31.29 2.84
C GLY A 336 35.38 -31.09 1.77
N ASN A 337 35.55 -29.85 1.25
CA ASN A 337 36.55 -29.52 0.26
C ASN A 337 37.80 -28.82 0.82
N HIS A 338 37.88 -28.70 2.16
CA HIS A 338 39.02 -28.10 2.88
C HIS A 338 39.46 -26.73 2.32
N VAL A 339 38.48 -25.89 1.94
CA VAL A 339 38.78 -24.52 1.57
C VAL A 339 39.06 -23.75 2.86
N VAL A 340 40.21 -23.08 2.94
CA VAL A 340 40.69 -22.42 4.17
C VAL A 340 40.87 -20.91 3.95
N LEU A 341 40.29 -20.12 4.84
CA LEU A 341 40.64 -18.72 5.00
C LEU A 341 41.87 -18.61 5.91
N TYR A 342 42.90 -17.95 5.42
CA TYR A 342 44.13 -17.67 6.14
C TYR A 342 44.33 -16.17 6.28
N VAL A 343 44.66 -15.74 7.50
CA VAL A 343 44.98 -14.34 7.81
C VAL A 343 46.32 -14.30 8.50
N GLN A 344 47.20 -13.43 8.03
CA GLN A 344 48.49 -13.15 8.66
C GLN A 344 48.54 -11.69 9.10
N PHE A 345 49.10 -11.49 10.28
CA PHE A 345 49.35 -10.18 10.85
C PHE A 345 50.80 -9.75 10.67
N THR A 346 51.07 -8.44 10.75
CA THR A 346 52.42 -7.88 10.58
C THR A 346 53.41 -8.35 11.63
N ASP A 347 52.95 -8.78 12.79
CA ASP A 347 53.80 -9.38 13.85
C ASP A 347 54.15 -10.87 13.59
N GLY A 348 53.76 -11.42 12.39
CA GLY A 348 54.04 -12.78 12.02
C GLY A 348 53.03 -13.82 12.58
N THR A 349 52.09 -13.41 13.42
CA THR A 349 51.02 -14.32 13.89
C THR A 349 50.03 -14.63 12.76
N LYS A 350 49.39 -15.80 12.84
CA LYS A 350 48.53 -16.34 11.76
C LYS A 350 47.32 -17.00 12.37
N ILE A 351 46.20 -16.91 11.66
CA ILE A 351 44.96 -17.65 11.94
C ILE A 351 44.45 -18.32 10.67
N GLU A 352 43.86 -19.49 10.82
CA GLU A 352 43.22 -20.26 9.75
C GLU A 352 41.82 -20.66 10.17
N SER A 353 40.89 -20.64 9.22
CA SER A 353 39.53 -21.13 9.39
C SER A 353 39.12 -21.94 8.19
N GLU A 354 38.68 -23.19 8.40
CA GLU A 354 38.05 -23.99 7.36
C GLU A 354 36.65 -23.44 7.07
N LEU A 355 36.41 -23.08 5.82
CA LEU A 355 35.14 -22.53 5.36
C LEU A 355 34.11 -23.65 5.14
N LYS A 356 32.86 -23.38 5.41
CA LYS A 356 31.74 -24.33 5.31
C LYS A 356 30.61 -23.76 4.48
N GLY A 357 29.66 -24.62 4.12
CA GLY A 357 28.54 -24.27 3.25
C GLY A 357 28.93 -24.24 1.79
N SER A 358 28.44 -23.26 1.04
CA SER A 358 28.74 -23.07 -0.39
C SER A 358 28.83 -21.58 -0.73
N TRP A 359 29.60 -21.28 -1.78
CA TRP A 359 29.55 -20.00 -2.48
C TRP A 359 28.56 -20.10 -3.63
N LEU A 360 27.71 -19.10 -3.78
CA LEU A 360 26.65 -19.04 -4.77
C LEU A 360 26.83 -17.82 -5.67
N ALA A 361 26.56 -17.98 -6.96
CA ALA A 361 26.65 -16.91 -7.94
C ALA A 361 25.75 -15.74 -7.56
N GLY A 362 26.22 -14.51 -7.82
CA GLY A 362 25.44 -13.30 -7.55
C GLY A 362 25.21 -13.00 -6.09
N THR A 363 26.04 -13.52 -5.18
CA THR A 363 25.98 -13.23 -3.74
C THR A 363 27.25 -12.57 -3.26
N THR A 364 27.16 -11.86 -2.13
CA THR A 364 28.32 -11.35 -1.38
C THR A 364 28.39 -12.05 -0.04
N LYS A 365 29.51 -12.71 0.22
CA LYS A 365 29.86 -13.25 1.53
C LYS A 365 30.85 -12.34 2.23
N THR A 366 30.59 -12.03 3.50
CA THR A 366 31.51 -11.26 4.33
C THR A 366 32.00 -12.12 5.48
N TYR A 367 33.32 -12.30 5.58
CA TYR A 367 33.99 -12.97 6.67
C TYR A 367 34.49 -11.92 7.67
N LYS A 368 33.92 -11.94 8.89
CA LYS A 368 34.27 -10.99 9.96
C LYS A 368 35.12 -11.69 11.00
N LEU A 369 36.32 -11.16 11.25
CA LEU A 369 37.17 -11.62 12.35
C LEU A 369 36.59 -11.13 13.68
N SER A 370 36.20 -12.07 14.56
CA SER A 370 35.50 -11.78 15.82
C SER A 370 36.04 -12.63 16.97
N GLU A 371 35.76 -12.26 18.20
CA GLU A 371 36.01 -13.13 19.34
C GLU A 371 34.95 -14.22 19.49
N LYS A 372 35.38 -15.42 19.94
CA LYS A 372 34.58 -16.64 20.04
C LYS A 372 33.45 -16.54 21.06
N ASN A 373 33.70 -15.85 22.15
CA ASN A 373 32.82 -15.68 23.29
C ASN A 373 32.51 -14.19 23.49
N SER A 374 31.60 -13.66 22.70
CA SER A 374 30.91 -12.46 23.14
C SER A 374 29.95 -12.88 24.26
N THR A 375 30.45 -12.91 25.47
CA THR A 375 29.65 -13.16 26.67
C THR A 375 28.80 -11.97 27.08
N TRP A 376 28.95 -10.85 26.37
CA TRP A 376 28.17 -9.63 26.60
C TRP A 376 26.80 -9.71 25.93
N ASN A 377 25.77 -9.43 26.71
CA ASN A 377 24.43 -9.18 26.13
C ASN A 377 24.34 -7.71 25.74
N PHE A 378 24.02 -7.46 24.48
CA PHE A 378 23.82 -6.11 23.98
C PHE A 378 22.35 -5.71 24.12
N VAL A 379 22.12 -4.56 24.71
CA VAL A 379 20.81 -3.99 24.96
C VAL A 379 20.67 -2.68 24.20
N LEU A 380 19.66 -2.59 23.35
CA LEU A 380 19.22 -1.38 22.69
C LEU A 380 17.72 -1.24 22.86
N GLU A 381 17.32 -0.24 23.63
CA GLU A 381 15.91 0.04 23.92
C GLU A 381 15.60 1.47 23.55
N SER A 382 14.37 1.71 23.14
CA SER A 382 13.87 3.05 22.88
C SER A 382 12.45 3.20 23.38
N THR A 383 12.11 4.43 23.77
CA THR A 383 10.72 4.82 23.99
C THR A 383 10.33 5.86 22.97
N SER A 384 9.11 5.74 22.45
CA SER A 384 8.52 6.75 21.60
C SER A 384 7.80 7.80 22.45
N PRO A 385 7.73 9.07 22.05
CA PRO A 385 6.95 10.07 22.75
C PRO A 385 5.45 9.82 22.58
N GLU A 386 4.65 10.45 23.43
CA GLU A 386 3.21 10.52 23.21
C GLU A 386 2.91 11.22 21.88
N ASN A 387 1.73 10.93 21.34
CA ASN A 387 1.27 11.56 20.11
C ASN A 387 1.19 13.09 20.27
N VAL A 388 1.67 13.79 19.27
CA VAL A 388 1.73 15.24 19.21
C VAL A 388 0.44 15.77 18.57
N ALA A 389 -0.15 16.81 19.13
CA ALA A 389 -1.31 17.46 18.50
C ALA A 389 -0.89 18.23 17.23
N TYR A 390 -1.84 18.42 16.31
CA TYR A 390 -1.60 19.10 15.04
C TYR A 390 -0.98 20.50 15.16
N ASN A 391 -1.32 21.23 16.22
CA ASN A 391 -0.89 22.60 16.49
C ASN A 391 0.33 22.70 17.41
N GLU A 392 0.96 21.59 17.73
CA GLU A 392 2.19 21.53 18.52
C GLU A 392 3.42 21.40 17.62
N SER A 393 4.52 22.04 18.01
CA SER A 393 5.77 22.02 17.25
C SER A 393 6.86 21.14 17.88
N LYS A 394 6.59 20.51 19.01
CA LYS A 394 7.53 19.64 19.70
C LYS A 394 6.80 18.47 20.35
N SER A 395 7.43 17.29 20.30
CA SER A 395 6.98 16.13 21.05
C SER A 395 7.37 16.23 22.53
N LYS A 396 6.79 15.37 23.36
CA LYS A 396 7.40 14.94 24.61
C LYS A 396 8.71 14.17 24.32
N GLY A 397 9.47 13.88 25.37
CA GLY A 397 10.75 13.20 25.22
C GLY A 397 10.61 11.75 24.72
N TYR A 398 11.49 11.36 23.83
CA TYR A 398 11.80 9.96 23.58
C TYR A 398 13.13 9.60 24.25
N THR A 399 13.37 8.32 24.45
CA THR A 399 14.61 7.85 25.06
C THR A 399 15.27 6.76 24.23
N ILE A 400 16.60 6.70 24.32
CA ILE A 400 17.38 5.59 23.80
C ILE A 400 18.37 5.15 24.86
N THR A 401 18.38 3.85 25.15
CA THR A 401 19.32 3.21 26.05
C THR A 401 20.14 2.20 25.28
N SER A 402 21.45 2.30 25.30
CA SER A 402 22.34 1.47 24.50
C SER A 402 23.58 1.07 25.29
N TYR A 403 23.63 -0.16 25.74
CA TYR A 403 24.76 -0.68 26.50
C TYR A 403 24.96 -2.17 26.21
N LYS A 404 26.07 -2.70 26.70
CA LYS A 404 26.28 -4.13 26.84
C LYS A 404 26.47 -4.49 28.31
N ILE A 405 25.98 -5.63 28.70
CA ILE A 405 26.04 -6.15 30.07
C ILE A 405 26.76 -7.49 30.08
N ASP A 406 27.61 -7.70 31.07
CA ASP A 406 28.37 -8.94 31.25
C ASP A 406 27.41 -10.12 31.52
N PRO A 407 27.88 -11.37 31.39
CA PRO A 407 27.04 -12.56 31.63
C PRO A 407 26.47 -12.68 33.04
N ASN A 408 27.13 -12.05 33.98
CA ASN A 408 26.71 -12.08 35.38
C ASN A 408 25.71 -10.99 35.73
N GLY A 409 25.41 -10.11 34.75
CA GLY A 409 24.46 -9.02 34.90
C GLY A 409 24.96 -7.88 35.82
N THR A 410 26.27 -7.80 36.09
CA THR A 410 26.83 -6.86 37.08
C THR A 410 27.49 -5.66 36.44
N THR A 411 28.20 -5.84 35.33
CA THR A 411 28.96 -4.78 34.66
C THR A 411 28.30 -4.33 33.39
N LYS A 412 27.88 -3.07 33.32
CA LYS A 412 27.36 -2.45 32.12
C LYS A 412 28.41 -1.55 31.48
N ARG A 413 28.48 -1.53 30.16
CA ARG A 413 29.34 -0.65 29.38
C ARG A 413 28.57 -0.01 28.23
N ALA A 414 28.77 1.26 28.03
CA ALA A 414 28.18 2.01 26.95
C ALA A 414 28.49 1.38 25.57
N VAL A 415 27.54 1.42 24.69
CA VAL A 415 27.69 1.09 23.27
C VAL A 415 27.11 2.21 22.45
N LYS A 416 27.89 2.78 21.56
CA LYS A 416 27.41 3.85 20.67
C LYS A 416 26.24 3.40 19.81
N TRP A 417 25.39 4.35 19.50
CA TRP A 417 24.25 4.12 18.62
C TRP A 417 24.06 5.30 17.65
N LYS A 418 23.38 5.07 16.54
CA LYS A 418 23.04 6.10 15.56
C LYS A 418 21.75 5.80 14.83
N ALA A 419 21.11 6.84 14.36
CA ALA A 419 20.06 6.73 13.36
C ALA A 419 20.66 6.24 12.04
N ILE A 420 19.99 5.28 11.41
CA ILE A 420 20.39 4.71 10.12
C ILE A 420 19.35 4.93 9.03
N GLY A 421 18.22 5.56 9.36
CA GLY A 421 17.16 5.89 8.40
C GLY A 421 15.92 6.41 9.09
N PHE A 422 15.06 6.97 8.28
CA PHE A 422 13.71 7.38 8.62
C PHE A 422 12.74 6.68 7.68
N GLU A 423 11.58 6.33 8.20
CA GLU A 423 10.49 5.75 7.45
C GLU A 423 9.21 6.51 7.75
N GLU A 424 8.39 6.77 6.74
CA GLU A 424 7.07 7.35 6.90
C GLU A 424 6.01 6.29 6.60
N PHE A 425 4.96 6.24 7.41
CA PHE A 425 3.89 5.29 7.18
C PHE A 425 2.92 5.81 6.10
N ASP A 426 2.76 5.03 5.05
CA ASP A 426 1.76 5.27 4.01
C ASP A 426 0.45 4.56 4.37
N HIS A 427 -0.57 5.34 4.68
CA HIS A 427 -1.89 4.84 5.05
C HIS A 427 -2.70 4.29 3.86
N GLU A 428 -2.35 4.64 2.63
CA GLU A 428 -3.05 4.12 1.45
C GLU A 428 -2.61 2.69 1.13
N THR A 429 -1.32 2.44 1.24
CA THR A 429 -0.74 1.11 0.98
C THR A 429 -0.62 0.25 2.24
N GLY A 430 -0.72 0.86 3.44
CA GLY A 430 -0.51 0.18 4.72
C GLY A 430 0.94 -0.22 4.97
N THR A 431 1.91 0.45 4.34
CA THR A 431 3.33 0.09 4.39
C THR A 431 4.21 1.25 4.86
N TRP A 432 5.39 0.91 5.38
CA TRP A 432 6.42 1.88 5.71
C TRP A 432 7.24 2.21 4.47
N VAL A 433 7.33 3.48 4.14
CA VAL A 433 8.15 4.02 3.04
C VAL A 433 9.50 4.43 3.60
N ASP A 434 10.59 3.82 3.12
CA ASP A 434 11.96 4.17 3.51
C ASP A 434 12.38 5.49 2.84
N LEU A 435 12.71 6.47 3.66
CA LEU A 435 13.18 7.79 3.23
C LEU A 435 14.72 7.92 3.30
N GLY A 436 15.41 6.84 3.63
CA GLY A 436 16.84 6.88 3.92
C GLY A 436 17.11 7.80 5.13
N MET A 437 18.07 8.71 5.01
CA MET A 437 18.36 9.70 6.07
C MET A 437 17.50 10.97 5.98
N ASN A 438 16.59 11.06 5.03
CA ASN A 438 15.68 12.19 4.94
C ASN A 438 14.50 12.00 5.88
N LYS A 439 14.09 13.07 6.52
CA LYS A 439 12.87 13.11 7.35
C LYS A 439 11.68 13.50 6.48
N PRO A 440 10.45 13.03 6.78
CA PRO A 440 9.27 13.58 6.14
C PRO A 440 9.17 15.08 6.42
N SER A 441 8.57 15.84 5.52
CA SER A 441 8.55 17.31 5.55
C SER A 441 7.97 17.92 6.83
N TRP A 442 7.13 17.18 7.52
CA TRP A 442 6.49 17.60 8.77
C TRP A 442 7.33 17.28 10.02
N LEU A 443 8.28 16.37 9.95
CA LEU A 443 9.23 16.03 11.02
C LEU A 443 10.55 16.78 10.74
N THR A 444 10.70 17.99 11.28
CA THR A 444 11.78 18.91 10.91
C THR A 444 13.13 18.56 11.56
N ASN A 445 13.10 17.99 12.77
CA ASN A 445 14.31 17.63 13.48
C ASN A 445 14.08 16.55 14.52
N MET A 446 15.11 15.75 14.77
CA MET A 446 15.24 14.91 15.95
C MET A 446 16.46 15.47 16.73
N SER A 447 16.26 15.87 17.98
CA SER A 447 17.35 16.54 18.76
C SER A 447 18.51 15.60 19.06
N LYS A 448 18.31 14.28 18.92
CA LYS A 448 19.33 13.28 19.12
C LYS A 448 19.20 12.15 18.10
N GLU A 449 20.16 12.06 17.18
CA GLU A 449 20.22 11.04 16.13
C GLU A 449 21.40 10.07 16.31
N SER A 450 22.23 10.32 17.31
CA SER A 450 23.33 9.44 17.74
C SER A 450 23.66 9.69 19.21
N GLY A 451 24.32 8.74 19.83
CA GLY A 451 24.74 8.85 21.20
C GLY A 451 25.90 7.92 21.54
N GLU A 452 26.59 8.23 22.63
CA GLU A 452 27.66 7.40 23.17
C GLU A 452 27.14 6.14 23.87
N GLY A 453 25.84 6.14 24.21
CA GLY A 453 25.19 5.07 24.95
C GLY A 453 25.46 5.09 26.43
N GLY A 454 24.95 4.11 27.11
CA GLY A 454 25.04 3.91 28.57
C GLY A 454 23.79 3.16 29.07
N ASP A 455 23.79 2.88 30.37
CA ASP A 455 22.62 2.29 31.05
C ASP A 455 21.60 3.37 31.48
N ALA A 456 22.01 4.64 31.47
CA ALA A 456 21.08 5.77 31.59
C ALA A 456 20.47 6.10 30.22
N ALA A 457 19.17 6.29 30.21
CA ALA A 457 18.46 6.64 28.98
C ALA A 457 18.84 8.04 28.49
N GLU A 458 19.31 8.13 27.26
CA GLU A 458 19.59 9.39 26.57
C GLU A 458 18.28 9.98 26.05
N GLN A 459 18.02 11.24 26.41
CA GLN A 459 16.78 11.96 26.11
C GLN A 459 16.88 12.69 24.77
N GLY A 460 15.83 12.63 23.96
CA GLY A 460 15.67 13.41 22.75
C GLY A 460 14.25 13.96 22.62
N VAL A 461 14.07 14.95 21.75
CA VAL A 461 12.79 15.58 21.42
C VAL A 461 12.68 15.71 19.92
N ALA A 462 11.53 15.41 19.35
CA ALA A 462 11.24 15.65 17.94
C ALA A 462 10.67 17.06 17.75
N SER A 463 11.11 17.74 16.69
CA SER A 463 10.51 19.01 16.24
C SER A 463 9.63 18.75 15.01
N LEU A 464 8.45 19.35 15.00
CA LEU A 464 7.44 19.12 13.99
C LEU A 464 6.94 20.45 13.41
N THR A 465 6.43 20.38 12.20
CA THR A 465 5.69 21.51 11.61
C THR A 465 4.26 21.50 12.15
N LYS A 466 3.83 22.63 12.73
CA LYS A 466 2.42 22.83 13.07
C LYS A 466 1.57 22.77 11.81
N ALA A 467 0.39 22.20 11.92
CA ALA A 467 -0.59 22.21 10.86
C ALA A 467 -1.69 23.25 11.15
N ASP A 468 -2.09 23.98 10.14
CA ASP A 468 -3.23 24.87 10.18
C ASP A 468 -4.50 24.13 9.77
N LEU A 469 -5.64 24.57 10.31
CA LEU A 469 -6.94 24.09 9.87
C LEU A 469 -7.40 24.87 8.65
N LYS A 470 -7.63 24.17 7.55
CA LYS A 470 -8.23 24.71 6.32
C LYS A 470 -9.73 24.50 6.32
N ASP A 471 -10.48 25.44 5.81
CA ASP A 471 -11.90 25.26 5.53
C ASP A 471 -12.03 24.42 4.25
N LEU A 472 -12.47 23.18 4.43
CA LEU A 472 -12.55 22.19 3.37
C LEU A 472 -13.98 22.01 2.83
N LEU A 473 -14.99 22.55 3.50
CA LEU A 473 -16.38 22.31 3.11
C LEU A 473 -16.73 22.96 1.76
N ASN A 474 -16.24 24.16 1.51
CA ASN A 474 -16.48 24.84 0.23
C ASN A 474 -15.83 24.08 -0.93
N ASP A 475 -14.61 23.64 -0.77
CA ASP A 475 -13.92 22.85 -1.81
C ASP A 475 -14.63 21.51 -2.02
N TYR A 476 -15.11 20.90 -0.91
CA TYR A 476 -15.87 19.66 -0.97
C TYR A 476 -17.16 19.80 -1.78
N ASN A 477 -17.94 20.86 -1.53
CA ASN A 477 -19.18 21.16 -2.23
C ASN A 477 -18.92 21.56 -3.69
N LYS A 478 -17.83 22.27 -3.96
CA LYS A 478 -17.47 22.68 -5.32
C LYS A 478 -17.27 21.48 -6.26
N VAL A 479 -16.76 20.36 -5.75
CA VAL A 479 -16.65 19.12 -6.54
C VAL A 479 -18.01 18.63 -7.02
N LEU A 480 -19.05 18.75 -6.17
CA LEU A 480 -20.42 18.40 -6.56
C LEU A 480 -20.97 19.37 -7.60
N GLN A 481 -20.79 20.67 -7.38
CA GLN A 481 -21.31 21.74 -8.24
C GLN A 481 -20.69 21.74 -9.63
N THR A 482 -19.40 21.38 -9.73
CA THR A 482 -18.65 21.37 -10.99
C THR A 482 -18.59 20.01 -11.67
N ALA A 483 -19.17 18.98 -11.06
CA ALA A 483 -19.28 17.66 -11.65
C ALA A 483 -20.11 17.72 -12.95
N THR A 484 -19.74 16.92 -13.93
CA THR A 484 -20.48 16.85 -15.21
C THR A 484 -21.93 16.54 -14.95
N PRO A 485 -22.87 17.43 -15.38
CA PRO A 485 -24.30 17.23 -15.16
C PRO A 485 -24.80 15.92 -15.78
N LYS A 486 -25.72 15.27 -15.09
CA LYS A 486 -26.35 14.02 -15.55
C LYS A 486 -27.78 14.27 -16.02
N GLY A 487 -28.11 13.69 -17.17
CA GLY A 487 -29.42 13.87 -17.79
C GLY A 487 -29.67 15.30 -18.27
N THR A 488 -30.83 15.51 -18.90
CA THR A 488 -31.34 16.79 -19.42
C THR A 488 -32.84 16.87 -19.18
N ALA A 489 -33.43 18.05 -19.33
CA ALA A 489 -34.89 18.22 -19.22
C ALA A 489 -35.70 17.35 -20.20
N SER A 490 -35.08 16.96 -21.32
CA SER A 490 -35.68 16.05 -22.32
C SER A 490 -35.34 14.56 -22.13
N LYS A 491 -34.25 14.26 -21.38
CA LYS A 491 -33.81 12.87 -21.11
C LYS A 491 -33.24 12.78 -19.69
N TYR A 492 -34.08 12.38 -18.76
CA TYR A 492 -33.70 12.23 -17.36
C TYR A 492 -32.76 11.04 -17.16
N TYR A 493 -31.75 11.21 -16.29
CA TYR A 493 -30.85 10.16 -15.87
C TYR A 493 -31.57 9.21 -14.89
N ASN A 494 -31.72 7.96 -15.26
CA ASN A 494 -32.36 6.93 -14.44
C ASN A 494 -31.40 6.41 -13.36
N LEU A 495 -31.67 6.70 -12.09
CA LEU A 495 -30.83 6.31 -10.95
C LEU A 495 -30.80 4.81 -10.68
N SER A 496 -31.73 4.04 -11.25
CA SER A 496 -31.71 2.58 -11.16
C SER A 496 -30.83 1.91 -12.22
N ASN A 497 -30.21 2.71 -13.12
CA ASN A 497 -29.41 2.22 -14.22
C ASN A 497 -27.98 2.77 -14.10
N THR A 498 -26.96 1.94 -14.30
CA THR A 498 -25.57 2.32 -14.12
C THR A 498 -25.08 3.37 -15.13
N THR A 499 -25.67 3.39 -16.33
CA THR A 499 -25.40 4.37 -17.39
C THR A 499 -26.41 5.52 -17.42
N GLY A 500 -27.50 5.40 -16.65
CA GLY A 500 -28.59 6.38 -16.62
C GLY A 500 -29.63 6.22 -17.73
N ASP A 501 -29.57 5.12 -18.49
CA ASP A 501 -30.51 4.79 -19.56
C ASP A 501 -31.90 4.42 -19.02
N ASP A 502 -32.85 4.25 -19.92
CA ASP A 502 -34.26 4.05 -19.59
C ASP A 502 -34.57 2.73 -18.87
N ALA A 503 -33.78 1.69 -19.14
CA ALA A 503 -33.97 0.37 -18.55
C ALA A 503 -33.77 0.40 -17.00
N ILE A 504 -34.75 -0.20 -16.31
CA ILE A 504 -34.67 -0.39 -14.84
C ILE A 504 -33.76 -1.59 -14.56
N GLN A 505 -32.61 -1.36 -13.92
CA GLN A 505 -31.63 -2.42 -13.64
C GLN A 505 -31.63 -2.84 -12.16
N ASN A 506 -31.37 -1.90 -11.26
CA ASN A 506 -31.29 -2.17 -9.82
C ASN A 506 -31.97 -1.05 -9.05
N THR A 507 -32.88 -1.38 -8.17
CA THR A 507 -33.64 -0.40 -7.38
C THR A 507 -33.28 -0.46 -5.91
N ALA A 508 -33.49 0.65 -5.21
CA ALA A 508 -33.18 0.80 -3.80
C ALA A 508 -34.07 1.88 -3.13
N ASN A 509 -33.97 2.05 -1.81
CA ASN A 509 -34.63 3.14 -1.10
C ASN A 509 -33.77 4.39 -0.95
N SER A 510 -32.45 4.29 -1.19
CA SER A 510 -31.54 5.43 -1.18
C SER A 510 -30.73 5.46 -2.46
N TYR A 511 -30.46 6.67 -2.95
CA TYR A 511 -29.64 6.91 -4.13
C TYR A 511 -28.61 7.99 -3.86
N LEU A 512 -27.35 7.76 -4.24
CA LEU A 512 -26.27 8.75 -4.18
C LEU A 512 -26.35 9.66 -5.40
N ILE A 513 -26.38 10.96 -5.18
CA ILE A 513 -26.33 12.01 -6.21
C ILE A 513 -25.04 12.78 -6.07
N SER A 514 -24.16 12.63 -7.04
CA SER A 514 -22.82 13.21 -7.03
C SER A 514 -22.57 14.29 -8.08
N ALA A 515 -23.62 14.72 -8.77
CA ALA A 515 -23.55 15.75 -9.80
C ALA A 515 -24.89 16.48 -9.92
N PRO A 516 -24.92 17.72 -10.44
CA PRO A 516 -26.17 18.37 -10.84
C PRO A 516 -26.82 17.65 -12.03
N GLY A 517 -28.09 17.93 -12.28
CA GLY A 517 -28.76 17.40 -13.48
C GLY A 517 -30.22 17.06 -13.29
N TYR A 518 -30.75 16.34 -14.27
CA TYR A 518 -32.13 15.91 -14.33
C TYR A 518 -32.19 14.40 -14.09
N TYR A 519 -32.89 14.01 -13.04
CA TYR A 519 -32.89 12.63 -12.53
C TYR A 519 -34.30 12.05 -12.48
N ARG A 520 -34.36 10.72 -12.58
CA ARG A 520 -35.60 9.99 -12.31
C ARG A 520 -35.33 8.71 -11.52
N ILE A 521 -36.31 8.31 -10.74
CA ILE A 521 -36.36 7.05 -10.00
C ILE A 521 -37.57 6.26 -10.49
N PRO A 522 -37.46 4.99 -10.85
CA PRO A 522 -38.60 4.18 -11.20
C PRO A 522 -39.53 3.98 -9.99
N LEU A 523 -40.82 3.97 -10.19
CA LEU A 523 -41.81 3.69 -9.17
C LEU A 523 -41.81 2.20 -8.84
N VAL A 524 -40.77 1.73 -8.17
CA VAL A 524 -40.53 0.36 -7.75
C VAL A 524 -40.26 0.34 -6.24
N TYR A 525 -40.77 -0.70 -5.57
CA TYR A 525 -40.59 -0.88 -4.12
C TYR A 525 -39.12 -1.27 -3.79
N GLY A 526 -38.39 -0.41 -3.09
CA GLY A 526 -37.03 -0.71 -2.62
C GLY A 526 -36.16 -1.43 -3.69
N ASN A 527 -35.60 -2.58 -3.34
CA ASN A 527 -34.79 -3.43 -4.24
C ASN A 527 -35.61 -4.56 -4.90
N ALA A 528 -36.88 -4.30 -5.21
CA ALA A 528 -37.77 -5.31 -5.86
C ALA A 528 -37.35 -5.60 -7.31
N ILE A 529 -36.46 -4.82 -7.92
CA ILE A 529 -35.81 -5.13 -9.20
C ILE A 529 -34.31 -5.22 -8.98
N THR A 530 -33.69 -6.32 -9.39
CA THR A 530 -32.23 -6.55 -9.35
C THR A 530 -31.81 -7.23 -10.66
N ASN A 531 -30.72 -6.71 -11.26
CA ASN A 531 -30.20 -7.19 -12.54
C ASN A 531 -31.29 -7.23 -13.66
N SER A 532 -32.10 -6.18 -13.71
CA SER A 532 -33.22 -6.01 -14.66
C SER A 532 -34.32 -7.06 -14.55
N ALA A 533 -34.41 -7.76 -13.45
CA ALA A 533 -35.44 -8.77 -13.20
C ALA A 533 -36.17 -8.50 -11.86
N ASP A 534 -37.41 -8.97 -11.78
CA ASP A 534 -38.16 -9.00 -10.52
C ASP A 534 -37.38 -9.79 -9.46
N ASN A 535 -37.27 -9.22 -8.26
CA ASN A 535 -36.64 -9.84 -7.11
C ASN A 535 -37.64 -10.17 -6.00
N PRO A 536 -38.46 -11.21 -6.16
CA PRO A 536 -39.48 -11.59 -5.17
C PRO A 536 -38.88 -11.89 -3.78
N SER A 537 -37.64 -12.36 -3.71
CA SER A 537 -36.96 -12.66 -2.47
C SER A 537 -36.77 -11.43 -1.59
N SER A 538 -36.91 -10.21 -2.13
CA SER A 538 -36.84 -8.97 -1.36
C SER A 538 -38.16 -8.60 -0.65
N TYR A 539 -39.29 -9.21 -1.03
CA TYR A 539 -40.60 -8.88 -0.46
C TYR A 539 -41.52 -10.10 -0.20
N LYS A 540 -41.09 -11.33 -0.48
CA LYS A 540 -41.78 -12.58 -0.17
C LYS A 540 -40.82 -13.63 0.36
N THR A 541 -41.26 -14.38 1.37
CA THR A 541 -40.53 -15.53 1.91
C THR A 541 -41.48 -16.70 2.24
N ALA A 542 -40.94 -17.91 2.13
CA ALA A 542 -41.60 -19.10 2.60
C ALA A 542 -41.51 -19.29 4.13
N ASN A 543 -40.66 -18.49 4.82
CA ASN A 543 -40.56 -18.56 6.25
C ASN A 543 -41.88 -18.13 6.91
N THR A 544 -42.26 -18.82 7.97
CA THR A 544 -43.49 -18.54 8.73
C THR A 544 -43.18 -18.37 10.19
N GLY A 545 -44.04 -17.67 10.91
CA GLY A 545 -43.89 -17.40 12.34
C GLY A 545 -44.60 -16.15 12.77
N GLN A 546 -44.88 -16.01 14.04
CA GLN A 546 -45.55 -14.87 14.63
C GLN A 546 -44.84 -13.51 14.32
N TYR A 547 -43.49 -13.57 14.24
CA TYR A 547 -42.68 -12.41 14.00
C TYR A 547 -42.04 -12.40 12.59
N ILE A 548 -42.63 -13.15 11.66
CA ILE A 548 -42.20 -13.21 10.26
C ILE A 548 -43.24 -12.59 9.37
N LEU A 549 -42.83 -11.56 8.63
CA LEU A 549 -43.65 -10.99 7.57
C LEU A 549 -43.42 -11.81 6.28
N SER A 550 -44.32 -12.74 5.96
CA SER A 550 -44.17 -13.64 4.81
C SER A 550 -44.31 -12.91 3.48
N THR A 551 -45.19 -11.91 3.42
CA THR A 551 -45.32 -11.00 2.27
C THR A 551 -45.34 -9.56 2.77
N PHE A 552 -44.49 -8.71 2.21
CA PHE A 552 -44.36 -7.31 2.58
C PHE A 552 -45.60 -6.52 2.12
N LYS A 553 -45.83 -5.41 2.77
CA LYS A 553 -47.08 -4.64 2.61
C LYS A 553 -46.82 -3.33 1.85
N ASP A 554 -47.83 -2.96 1.02
CA ASP A 554 -47.89 -1.66 0.37
C ASP A 554 -48.44 -0.58 1.32
N HIS A 555 -48.62 0.65 0.85
CA HIS A 555 -49.17 1.77 1.59
C HIS A 555 -50.64 1.62 2.03
N LEU A 556 -51.39 0.68 1.44
CA LEU A 556 -52.77 0.33 1.85
C LEU A 556 -52.83 -0.87 2.80
N GLY A 557 -51.69 -1.51 3.07
CA GLY A 557 -51.60 -2.71 3.89
C GLY A 557 -51.86 -4.02 3.10
N ASN A 558 -51.96 -3.96 1.79
CA ASN A 558 -52.12 -5.11 0.96
C ASN A 558 -50.76 -5.81 0.73
N ASP A 559 -50.80 -7.10 0.45
CA ASP A 559 -49.64 -7.88 0.06
C ASP A 559 -49.07 -7.38 -1.27
N ILE A 560 -47.77 -7.14 -1.32
CA ILE A 560 -47.10 -6.73 -2.56
C ILE A 560 -46.98 -7.97 -3.48
N ASN A 561 -47.61 -7.89 -4.63
CA ASN A 561 -47.62 -8.92 -5.66
C ASN A 561 -46.92 -8.47 -6.96
N SER A 562 -46.71 -7.19 -7.12
CA SER A 562 -45.95 -6.58 -8.21
C SER A 562 -44.81 -5.71 -7.66
N PRO A 563 -43.61 -5.75 -8.24
CA PRO A 563 -42.53 -4.85 -7.86
C PRO A 563 -42.84 -3.39 -8.18
N TYR A 564 -43.69 -3.12 -9.15
CA TYR A 564 -44.06 -1.81 -9.65
C TYR A 564 -45.22 -1.21 -8.87
N ILE A 565 -44.99 -0.02 -8.24
CA ILE A 565 -45.94 0.65 -7.38
C ILE A 565 -47.27 0.92 -8.11
N ASN A 566 -47.22 1.40 -9.37
CA ASN A 566 -48.43 1.72 -10.15
C ASN A 566 -49.15 0.49 -10.68
N LEU A 567 -48.46 -0.61 -10.98
CA LEU A 567 -49.11 -1.88 -11.32
C LEU A 567 -49.75 -2.52 -10.10
N GLN A 568 -49.07 -2.48 -8.94
CA GLN A 568 -49.65 -2.96 -7.67
C GLN A 568 -50.90 -2.18 -7.28
N ASN A 569 -50.99 -0.90 -7.63
CA ASN A 569 -52.04 0.02 -7.24
C ASN A 569 -52.73 0.64 -8.48
N ALA A 570 -53.05 -0.17 -9.48
CA ALA A 570 -53.54 0.30 -10.77
C ALA A 570 -54.84 1.14 -10.69
N ALA A 571 -55.68 0.93 -9.67
CA ALA A 571 -56.87 1.74 -9.45
C ALA A 571 -56.58 3.14 -8.90
N THR A 572 -55.46 3.33 -8.20
CA THR A 572 -55.02 4.59 -7.59
C THR A 572 -53.54 4.78 -7.79
N PRO A 573 -53.08 4.96 -9.05
CA PRO A 573 -51.67 5.10 -9.36
C PRO A 573 -51.10 6.39 -8.79
N ALA A 574 -49.79 6.42 -8.63
CA ALA A 574 -49.06 7.65 -8.25
C ALA A 574 -49.24 8.72 -9.36
N THR A 575 -49.66 9.91 -8.97
CA THR A 575 -49.89 11.05 -9.86
C THR A 575 -49.18 12.31 -9.42
N GLN A 576 -48.74 12.37 -8.16
CA GLN A 576 -48.09 13.53 -7.57
C GLN A 576 -46.78 13.14 -6.88
N ALA A 577 -45.85 14.06 -6.78
CA ALA A 577 -44.64 13.92 -5.98
C ALA A 577 -44.45 15.14 -5.08
N SER A 578 -43.84 14.95 -3.92
CA SER A 578 -43.52 16.02 -2.99
C SER A 578 -42.18 15.79 -2.28
N ILE A 579 -41.59 16.87 -1.79
CA ILE A 579 -40.51 16.82 -0.83
C ILE A 579 -41.12 16.49 0.53
N VAL A 580 -40.51 15.54 1.22
CA VAL A 580 -40.84 15.22 2.62
C VAL A 580 -40.02 16.13 3.54
N TRP A 581 -38.73 16.21 3.31
CA TRP A 581 -37.83 17.16 3.95
C TRP A 581 -36.48 17.22 3.19
N MET A 582 -35.73 18.28 3.39
CA MET A 582 -34.32 18.44 3.00
C MET A 582 -33.56 19.02 4.17
N ASP A 583 -32.29 18.67 4.38
CA ASP A 583 -31.41 19.27 5.39
C ASP A 583 -30.57 20.42 4.85
N GLN A 584 -30.65 20.69 3.58
CA GLN A 584 -30.04 21.81 2.88
C GLN A 584 -31.05 22.40 1.88
N ASP A 585 -31.06 23.70 1.74
CA ASP A 585 -32.02 24.38 0.87
C ASP A 585 -31.72 24.17 -0.62
N GLY A 586 -32.77 23.91 -1.39
CA GLY A 586 -32.74 23.88 -2.86
C GLY A 586 -32.04 22.66 -3.47
N LEU A 587 -31.83 21.56 -2.72
CA LEU A 587 -31.20 20.36 -3.27
C LEU A 587 -32.02 19.72 -4.39
N VAL A 588 -33.33 19.79 -4.30
CA VAL A 588 -34.29 19.16 -5.23
C VAL A 588 -35.37 20.14 -5.61
N GLU A 589 -35.69 20.23 -6.89
CA GLU A 589 -36.80 21.02 -7.41
C GLU A 589 -37.49 20.33 -8.59
N ASN A 590 -38.58 20.89 -9.06
CA ASN A 590 -39.33 20.44 -10.27
C ASN A 590 -39.75 18.97 -10.22
N LEU A 591 -40.27 18.52 -9.03
CA LEU A 591 -40.75 17.14 -8.91
C LEU A 591 -42.00 16.92 -9.78
N SER A 592 -42.03 15.80 -10.50
CA SER A 592 -43.18 15.35 -11.28
C SER A 592 -43.24 13.84 -11.31
N VAL A 593 -44.40 13.28 -11.68
CA VAL A 593 -44.59 11.86 -11.90
C VAL A 593 -44.92 11.62 -13.35
N THR A 594 -44.20 10.69 -13.95
CA THR A 594 -44.58 10.06 -15.23
C THR A 594 -45.26 8.75 -14.94
N ASN A 595 -46.54 8.63 -15.35
CA ASN A 595 -47.31 7.44 -15.14
C ASN A 595 -47.46 6.67 -16.47
N ASP A 596 -46.73 5.56 -16.59
CA ASP A 596 -46.71 4.67 -17.74
C ASP A 596 -46.57 3.19 -17.28
N GLY A 597 -47.50 2.74 -16.47
CA GLY A 597 -47.52 1.37 -15.95
C GLY A 597 -46.21 0.98 -15.26
N ALA A 598 -45.53 -0.02 -15.78
CA ALA A 598 -44.22 -0.45 -15.26
C ALA A 598 -43.09 0.57 -15.47
N ASN A 599 -43.22 1.44 -16.46
CA ASN A 599 -42.27 2.49 -16.80
C ASN A 599 -42.60 3.84 -16.13
N SER A 600 -43.28 3.78 -14.99
CA SER A 600 -43.57 4.98 -14.21
C SER A 600 -42.38 5.45 -13.43
N PHE A 601 -42.14 6.78 -13.38
CA PHE A 601 -41.01 7.41 -12.72
C PHE A 601 -41.43 8.65 -11.92
N VAL A 602 -40.72 8.91 -10.82
CA VAL A 602 -40.63 10.23 -10.23
C VAL A 602 -39.41 10.95 -10.84
N ASN A 603 -39.64 12.13 -11.37
CA ASN A 603 -38.64 12.98 -12.00
C ASN A 603 -38.34 14.19 -11.13
N PHE A 604 -37.11 14.66 -11.12
CA PHE A 604 -36.70 15.85 -10.39
C PHE A 604 -35.42 16.46 -10.98
N HIS A 605 -35.18 17.72 -10.61
CA HIS A 605 -34.01 18.48 -11.01
C HIS A 605 -33.13 18.77 -9.79
N VAL A 606 -31.81 18.71 -9.96
CA VAL A 606 -30.78 19.07 -9.00
C VAL A 606 -29.96 20.22 -9.59
N PRO A 607 -30.17 21.47 -9.10
CA PRO A 607 -29.50 22.64 -9.65
C PRO A 607 -28.00 22.66 -9.34
N ALA A 608 -27.18 23.08 -10.30
CA ALA A 608 -25.73 23.11 -10.18
C ALA A 608 -25.23 24.14 -9.14
N ASP A 609 -25.98 25.25 -8.97
CA ASP A 609 -25.65 26.28 -7.97
C ASP A 609 -26.15 25.95 -6.57
N LYS A 610 -27.01 24.95 -6.42
CA LYS A 610 -27.62 24.55 -5.14
C LYS A 610 -27.07 23.23 -4.59
N ILE A 611 -26.59 22.33 -5.46
CA ILE A 611 -26.07 21.05 -5.02
C ILE A 611 -24.90 21.23 -4.05
N LYS A 612 -25.00 20.58 -2.93
CA LYS A 612 -23.98 20.49 -1.87
C LYS A 612 -24.19 19.23 -1.06
N ASN A 613 -23.24 18.87 -0.22
CA ASN A 613 -23.36 17.73 0.66
C ASN A 613 -24.63 17.89 1.51
N GLY A 614 -25.54 16.91 1.48
CA GLY A 614 -26.84 17.01 2.11
C GLY A 614 -27.74 15.81 1.83
N ASN A 615 -28.96 15.87 2.34
CA ASN A 615 -29.98 14.84 2.19
C ASN A 615 -31.33 15.45 1.84
N ALA A 616 -32.11 14.70 1.06
CA ALA A 616 -33.49 14.96 0.82
C ALA A 616 -34.31 13.67 0.86
N VAL A 617 -35.54 13.75 1.29
CA VAL A 617 -36.51 12.66 1.13
C VAL A 617 -37.65 13.18 0.24
N ILE A 618 -37.90 12.41 -0.81
CA ILE A 618 -39.02 12.67 -1.74
C ILE A 618 -40.03 11.54 -1.66
N ALA A 619 -41.29 11.82 -1.91
CA ALA A 619 -42.36 10.85 -1.88
C ALA A 619 -43.27 11.01 -3.10
N VAL A 620 -43.88 9.91 -3.53
CA VAL A 620 -44.97 9.90 -4.53
C VAL A 620 -46.28 9.63 -3.82
N LYS A 621 -47.35 10.26 -4.35
CA LYS A 621 -48.72 10.19 -3.81
C LYS A 621 -49.69 9.76 -4.91
N ASP A 622 -50.77 9.10 -4.43
CA ASP A 622 -51.93 8.83 -5.24
C ASP A 622 -52.73 10.14 -5.52
N ASN A 623 -53.78 10.00 -6.30
CA ASN A 623 -54.69 11.10 -6.61
C ASN A 623 -55.48 11.67 -5.37
N ASN A 624 -55.48 10.96 -4.27
CA ASN A 624 -56.08 11.39 -3.00
C ASN A 624 -55.07 12.04 -2.06
N GLY A 625 -53.83 12.22 -2.51
CA GLY A 625 -52.74 12.82 -1.75
C GLY A 625 -52.07 11.87 -0.73
N LYS A 626 -52.39 10.59 -0.75
CA LYS A 626 -51.77 9.57 0.12
C LYS A 626 -50.39 9.20 -0.38
N VAL A 627 -49.40 9.24 0.49
CA VAL A 627 -48.05 8.77 0.12
C VAL A 627 -48.03 7.25 -0.14
N MET A 628 -47.53 6.86 -1.27
CA MET A 628 -47.42 5.47 -1.71
C MET A 628 -46.03 4.88 -1.44
N TRP A 629 -44.97 5.69 -1.58
CA TRP A 629 -43.60 5.35 -1.29
C TRP A 629 -42.74 6.60 -1.17
N SER A 630 -41.55 6.48 -0.55
CA SER A 630 -40.58 7.55 -0.39
C SER A 630 -39.18 7.01 -0.64
N TRP A 631 -38.29 7.86 -1.11
CA TRP A 631 -36.87 7.57 -1.32
C TRP A 631 -36.02 8.62 -0.65
N HIS A 632 -34.85 8.19 -0.16
CA HIS A 632 -33.79 9.03 0.33
C HIS A 632 -32.81 9.37 -0.80
N LEU A 633 -32.54 10.62 -1.00
CA LEU A 633 -31.53 11.17 -1.91
C LEU A 633 -30.37 11.68 -1.07
N TRP A 634 -29.21 11.06 -1.26
CA TRP A 634 -27.98 11.43 -0.56
C TRP A 634 -27.07 12.17 -1.50
N PHE A 635 -26.81 13.46 -1.24
CA PHE A 635 -25.95 14.33 -2.05
C PHE A 635 -24.54 14.26 -1.47
N ASP A 636 -23.66 13.51 -2.12
CA ASP A 636 -22.30 13.37 -1.71
C ASP A 636 -21.41 12.98 -2.90
N GLN A 637 -20.08 13.06 -2.74
CA GLN A 637 -19.13 12.61 -3.73
C GLN A 637 -19.17 11.08 -3.85
N THR A 638 -18.84 10.54 -5.02
CA THR A 638 -18.84 9.08 -5.26
C THR A 638 -17.96 8.31 -4.28
N LYS A 639 -16.90 8.95 -3.76
CA LYS A 639 -16.03 8.36 -2.74
C LYS A 639 -16.74 8.03 -1.41
N ALA A 640 -17.93 8.58 -1.16
CA ALA A 640 -18.72 8.25 0.03
C ALA A 640 -19.07 6.76 0.11
N LEU A 641 -19.30 6.14 -1.05
CA LEU A 641 -19.55 4.70 -1.19
C LEU A 641 -18.27 3.88 -1.42
N LYS A 642 -17.06 4.51 -1.38
CA LYS A 642 -15.81 3.75 -1.53
C LYS A 642 -15.76 2.64 -0.49
N ALA A 643 -15.56 1.44 -0.95
CA ALA A 643 -15.48 0.24 -0.14
C ALA A 643 -14.18 0.19 0.68
N ILE A 644 -14.29 -0.15 1.96
CA ILE A 644 -13.17 -0.34 2.89
C ILE A 644 -13.35 -1.73 3.52
N GLU A 645 -12.38 -2.61 3.30
CA GLU A 645 -12.38 -3.93 3.93
C GLU A 645 -12.05 -3.79 5.42
N CYS A 646 -12.93 -4.32 6.26
CA CYS A 646 -12.76 -4.40 7.71
C CYS A 646 -12.81 -5.85 8.15
N THR A 647 -11.99 -6.22 9.11
CA THR A 647 -11.94 -7.56 9.69
C THR A 647 -12.53 -7.50 11.11
N ASN A 648 -13.52 -8.33 11.37
CA ASN A 648 -14.14 -8.41 12.69
C ASN A 648 -13.28 -9.25 13.67
N TYR A 649 -13.74 -9.38 14.92
CA TYR A 649 -13.04 -10.16 15.93
C TYR A 649 -12.94 -11.66 15.56
N GLN A 650 -13.97 -12.22 14.90
CA GLN A 650 -14.04 -13.60 14.42
C GLN A 650 -13.16 -13.85 13.18
N LYS A 651 -12.52 -12.82 12.65
CA LYS A 651 -11.70 -12.81 11.43
C LYS A 651 -12.51 -12.87 10.12
N ASP A 652 -13.82 -12.66 10.20
CA ASP A 652 -14.62 -12.46 9.00
C ASP A 652 -14.32 -11.08 8.39
N LYS A 653 -14.42 -10.97 7.08
CA LYS A 653 -14.20 -9.75 6.34
C LYS A 653 -15.52 -9.15 5.89
N PHE A 654 -15.68 -7.86 6.13
CA PHE A 654 -16.82 -7.06 5.67
C PHE A 654 -16.31 -5.85 4.93
N THR A 655 -16.94 -5.54 3.81
CA THR A 655 -16.61 -4.36 3.04
C THR A 655 -17.61 -3.25 3.35
N LEU A 656 -17.17 -2.23 4.06
CA LEU A 656 -18.00 -1.14 4.55
C LEU A 656 -17.83 0.11 3.70
N THR A 657 -18.87 0.94 3.61
CA THR A 657 -18.74 2.25 2.96
C THR A 657 -17.86 3.19 3.76
N ARG A 658 -17.14 4.08 3.06
CA ARG A 658 -16.32 5.12 3.70
C ARG A 658 -17.14 6.02 4.60
N HIS A 659 -18.28 6.53 4.12
CA HIS A 659 -19.22 7.32 4.92
C HIS A 659 -20.41 6.47 5.37
N ILE A 660 -20.99 6.85 6.48
CA ILE A 660 -22.28 6.33 6.92
C ILE A 660 -23.38 6.86 6.00
N LEU A 661 -24.50 6.15 5.90
CA LEU A 661 -25.61 6.51 5.02
C LEU A 661 -26.17 7.88 5.37
N GLY A 662 -26.15 8.80 4.41
CA GLY A 662 -26.67 10.14 4.59
C GLY A 662 -25.76 11.08 5.40
N TYR A 663 -24.47 10.77 5.54
CA TYR A 663 -23.52 11.66 6.22
C TYR A 663 -23.43 13.00 5.50
N VAL A 664 -23.57 14.08 6.28
CA VAL A 664 -23.54 15.46 5.78
C VAL A 664 -22.71 16.34 6.70
N LEU A 665 -21.95 17.24 6.10
CA LEU A 665 -21.12 18.23 6.77
C LEU A 665 -21.75 19.63 6.62
N PHE A 666 -21.95 20.32 7.74
CA PHE A 666 -22.38 21.72 7.80
C PHE A 666 -21.20 22.66 8.08
N LYS A 667 -20.15 22.16 8.68
CA LYS A 667 -18.87 22.82 8.89
C LYS A 667 -17.77 21.78 8.80
N TRP A 668 -16.71 22.11 8.12
CA TRP A 668 -15.53 21.25 8.08
C TRP A 668 -14.26 22.08 7.94
N LYS A 669 -13.56 22.19 9.05
CA LYS A 669 -12.18 22.69 9.08
C LYS A 669 -11.29 21.55 9.53
N ALA A 670 -10.26 21.25 8.80
CA ALA A 670 -9.39 20.15 9.14
C ALA A 670 -7.94 20.45 8.76
N THR A 671 -7.05 19.68 9.36
CA THR A 671 -5.67 19.56 8.90
C THR A 671 -5.63 19.06 7.46
N SER A 672 -4.55 19.34 6.74
CA SER A 672 -4.37 18.86 5.35
C SER A 672 -4.25 17.33 5.23
N TYR A 673 -4.27 16.63 6.34
CA TYR A 673 -4.22 15.17 6.45
C TYR A 673 -5.36 14.68 7.35
N GLU A 674 -6.00 13.59 6.94
CA GLU A 674 -7.19 13.04 7.63
C GLU A 674 -6.83 12.00 8.69
N VAL A 675 -5.67 11.36 8.56
CA VAL A 675 -5.14 10.33 9.47
C VAL A 675 -3.84 10.81 10.10
N ALA A 676 -3.51 10.30 11.26
CA ALA A 676 -2.29 10.70 11.94
C ALA A 676 -1.05 10.48 11.07
N ARG A 677 -0.20 11.48 10.93
CA ARG A 677 1.11 11.33 10.29
C ARG A 677 2.00 10.52 11.21
N VAL A 678 2.60 9.47 10.68
CA VAL A 678 3.44 8.58 11.48
C VAL A 678 4.78 8.41 10.78
N ALA A 679 5.83 8.71 11.48
CA ALA A 679 7.20 8.46 11.03
C ALA A 679 7.98 7.74 12.12
N ARG A 680 9.00 6.99 11.74
CA ARG A 680 9.90 6.37 12.70
C ARG A 680 11.36 6.57 12.31
N MET A 681 12.15 6.86 13.32
CA MET A 681 13.59 6.87 13.23
C MET A 681 14.11 5.46 13.52
N LYS A 682 14.79 4.87 12.57
CA LYS A 682 15.46 3.58 12.70
C LYS A 682 16.81 3.77 13.35
N VAL A 683 17.01 3.18 14.51
CA VAL A 683 18.22 3.32 15.34
C VAL A 683 18.97 2.01 15.34
N GLU A 684 20.24 2.07 15.08
CA GLU A 684 21.17 0.93 15.11
C GLU A 684 22.22 1.11 16.19
N GLN A 685 22.46 0.07 16.97
CA GLN A 685 23.60 -0.02 17.88
C GLN A 685 24.88 -0.29 17.07
N GLU A 686 25.99 0.33 17.38
CA GLU A 686 27.24 0.13 16.64
C GLU A 686 27.83 -1.27 16.81
N ALA A 687 27.47 -1.95 17.88
CA ALA A 687 27.83 -3.32 18.17
C ALA A 687 26.59 -4.12 18.60
N GLY A 688 26.60 -5.44 18.42
CA GLY A 688 25.49 -6.31 18.78
C GLY A 688 25.94 -7.74 18.99
N ASN A 689 25.00 -8.65 19.28
CA ASN A 689 25.29 -10.07 19.53
C ASN A 689 25.71 -10.78 18.23
N ASN A 690 26.78 -11.56 18.28
CA ASN A 690 27.22 -12.43 17.18
C ASN A 690 27.43 -11.73 15.82
N GLY A 691 27.72 -10.44 15.82
CA GLY A 691 27.89 -9.65 14.61
C GLY A 691 26.61 -9.06 14.03
N GLU A 692 25.45 -9.40 14.56
CA GLU A 692 24.19 -8.75 14.24
C GLU A 692 24.00 -7.51 15.11
N LYS A 693 23.71 -6.40 14.50
CA LYS A 693 23.48 -5.14 15.19
C LYS A 693 22.03 -5.06 15.65
N ASN A 694 21.82 -4.66 16.89
CA ASN A 694 20.50 -4.40 17.39
C ASN A 694 19.91 -3.18 16.72
N ILE A 695 18.62 -3.29 16.37
CA ILE A 695 17.84 -2.22 15.75
C ILE A 695 16.60 -1.98 16.61
N THR A 696 16.29 -0.71 16.85
CA THR A 696 15.04 -0.27 17.45
C THR A 696 14.45 0.91 16.68
N TYR A 697 13.23 1.30 17.01
CA TYR A 697 12.52 2.38 16.34
C TYR A 697 11.98 3.38 17.35
N VAL A 698 12.17 4.66 17.07
CA VAL A 698 11.46 5.75 17.75
C VAL A 698 10.38 6.25 16.83
N THR A 699 9.13 6.02 17.19
CA THR A 699 7.97 6.42 16.40
C THR A 699 7.45 7.77 16.86
N ILE A 700 7.27 8.68 15.91
CA ILE A 700 6.71 10.02 16.12
C ILE A 700 5.36 10.07 15.39
N THR A 701 4.33 10.44 16.12
CA THR A 701 2.97 10.56 15.59
C THR A 701 2.44 11.97 15.80
N GLN A 702 1.98 12.61 14.73
CA GLN A 702 1.25 13.86 14.80
C GLN A 702 -0.22 13.61 14.43
N ASN A 703 -1.10 13.86 15.40
CA ASN A 703 -2.53 13.65 15.22
C ASN A 703 -3.14 14.69 14.27
N PRO A 704 -4.07 14.30 13.41
CA PRO A 704 -4.91 15.25 12.71
C PRO A 704 -5.87 15.93 13.68
N HIS A 705 -6.50 16.99 13.20
CA HIS A 705 -7.64 17.57 13.88
C HIS A 705 -8.66 18.02 12.86
N ALA A 706 -9.93 17.87 13.22
CA ALA A 706 -11.02 18.37 12.42
C ALA A 706 -12.10 18.96 13.31
N GLU A 707 -12.45 20.22 13.03
CA GLU A 707 -13.67 20.82 13.55
C GLU A 707 -14.79 20.48 12.59
N ARG A 708 -15.73 19.68 13.04
CA ARG A 708 -16.85 19.23 12.21
C ARG A 708 -18.16 19.56 12.88
N GLU A 709 -19.08 20.12 12.11
CA GLU A 709 -20.50 20.06 12.38
C GLU A 709 -21.10 19.16 11.32
N TYR A 710 -21.66 18.07 11.78
CA TYR A 710 -22.13 17.02 10.90
C TYR A 710 -23.48 16.48 11.35
N SER A 711 -24.13 15.83 10.43
CA SER A 711 -25.37 15.11 10.64
C SER A 711 -25.41 13.86 9.77
N THR A 712 -26.50 13.15 9.79
CA THR A 712 -26.75 11.98 8.96
C THR A 712 -28.23 11.72 8.85
N THR A 713 -28.61 10.73 8.11
CA THR A 713 -29.94 10.16 8.19
C THR A 713 -30.02 9.11 9.30
N LEU A 714 -31.12 9.12 10.03
CA LEU A 714 -31.41 8.21 11.13
C LEU A 714 -32.63 7.36 10.79
N TYR A 715 -32.65 6.13 11.26
CA TYR A 715 -33.69 5.15 10.93
C TYR A 715 -34.19 4.46 12.16
N GLN A 716 -35.53 4.35 12.32
CA GLN A 716 -36.14 3.46 13.30
C GLN A 716 -36.00 2.01 12.79
N PHE A 717 -35.63 1.08 13.66
CA PHE A 717 -35.35 -0.29 13.28
C PHE A 717 -36.50 -0.96 12.49
N GLY A 718 -36.22 -1.41 11.29
CA GLY A 718 -37.19 -2.05 10.39
C GLY A 718 -37.90 -1.11 9.42
N ARG A 719 -37.68 0.21 9.51
CA ARG A 719 -38.27 1.22 8.60
C ARG A 719 -37.29 1.60 7.51
N LYS A 720 -37.83 1.85 6.31
CA LYS A 720 -37.08 2.38 5.18
C LYS A 720 -36.90 3.91 5.19
N ASP A 721 -37.73 4.59 6.03
CA ASP A 721 -37.83 6.04 6.00
C ASP A 721 -36.68 6.70 6.74
N ALA A 722 -36.00 7.60 6.06
CA ALA A 722 -34.90 8.39 6.61
C ALA A 722 -35.44 9.57 7.42
N PHE A 723 -34.95 9.74 8.65
CA PHE A 723 -35.14 10.91 9.47
C PHE A 723 -33.91 11.78 9.53
N PRO A 724 -34.05 13.13 9.50
CA PRO A 724 -32.90 14.01 9.56
C PRO A 724 -32.22 13.98 10.92
N GLY A 725 -30.91 13.97 10.98
CA GLY A 725 -30.11 14.16 12.18
C GLY A 725 -29.90 15.65 12.54
N THR A 726 -30.68 16.54 11.95
CA THR A 726 -30.74 17.98 12.25
C THR A 726 -32.18 18.45 12.47
N ASN A 727 -32.38 19.56 13.13
CA ASN A 727 -33.70 20.19 13.28
C ASN A 727 -33.91 21.34 12.27
N THR A 728 -32.86 21.74 11.54
CA THR A 728 -32.99 22.74 10.46
C THR A 728 -33.35 22.01 9.17
N LEU A 729 -34.60 22.21 8.71
CA LEU A 729 -35.15 21.52 7.54
C LEU A 729 -35.76 22.50 6.55
N TYR A 730 -35.86 22.06 5.31
CA TYR A 730 -36.42 22.80 4.19
C TYR A 730 -37.41 21.92 3.42
N GLY A 731 -38.44 22.54 2.84
CA GLY A 731 -39.43 21.87 2.03
C GLY A 731 -40.41 20.97 2.77
N GLY A 732 -40.21 20.77 4.04
CA GLY A 732 -41.08 19.99 4.95
C GLY A 732 -40.50 19.86 6.35
N ASN A 733 -41.19 19.17 7.20
CA ASN A 733 -40.78 18.97 8.60
C ASN A 733 -41.00 17.51 9.00
N ILE A 734 -40.37 17.09 10.09
CA ILE A 734 -40.72 15.84 10.77
C ILE A 734 -41.73 16.07 11.88
N VAL A 735 -42.53 15.07 12.13
CA VAL A 735 -43.62 15.12 13.14
C VAL A 735 -43.45 13.96 14.11
N GLU A 736 -43.50 14.26 15.40
CA GLU A 736 -43.60 13.24 16.44
C GLU A 736 -45.00 12.66 16.48
N GLN A 737 -45.10 11.34 16.53
CA GLN A 737 -46.37 10.64 16.64
C GLN A 737 -46.29 9.62 17.77
N GLY A 738 -46.91 9.93 18.89
CA GLY A 738 -47.21 8.95 19.95
C GLY A 738 -48.38 8.03 19.55
N GLY A 739 -48.54 6.97 20.27
CA GLY A 739 -49.69 6.09 20.16
C GLY A 739 -49.37 4.63 19.90
N ASP A 740 -50.36 3.81 20.18
CA ASP A 740 -50.29 2.35 19.99
C ASP A 740 -50.76 1.98 18.60
N ASP A 741 -50.33 0.79 18.12
CA ASP A 741 -50.85 0.12 16.97
C ASP A 741 -50.66 0.81 15.60
N ILE A 742 -49.46 1.30 15.35
CA ILE A 742 -49.10 1.93 14.08
C ILE A 742 -48.82 0.86 13.03
N SER A 743 -49.64 0.80 11.97
CA SER A 743 -49.46 -0.18 10.90
C SER A 743 -48.27 0.16 9.99
N ILE A 744 -47.72 -0.89 9.36
CA ILE A 744 -46.70 -0.69 8.33
C ILE A 744 -47.23 0.26 7.23
N ALA A 745 -48.50 0.12 6.82
CA ALA A 745 -49.14 1.03 5.90
C ALA A 745 -49.10 2.50 6.40
N ASN A 746 -49.40 2.73 7.66
CA ASN A 746 -49.31 4.06 8.25
C ASN A 746 -47.86 4.63 8.22
N THR A 747 -46.84 3.78 8.43
CA THR A 747 -45.47 4.24 8.34
C THR A 747 -45.09 4.62 6.91
N ILE A 748 -45.53 3.86 5.92
CA ILE A 748 -45.29 4.16 4.48
C ILE A 748 -46.01 5.45 4.09
N GLN A 749 -47.26 5.64 4.55
CA GLN A 749 -48.06 6.84 4.22
C GLN A 749 -47.52 8.10 4.87
N ASN A 750 -46.75 7.99 5.95
CA ASN A 750 -46.28 9.12 6.75
C ASN A 750 -44.77 9.02 6.96
N PRO A 751 -43.96 9.18 5.94
CA PRO A 751 -42.50 9.09 6.03
C PRO A 751 -41.90 10.21 6.90
N GLU A 752 -42.62 11.32 7.11
CA GLU A 752 -42.25 12.44 7.97
C GLU A 752 -42.48 12.14 9.46
N LYS A 753 -43.24 11.11 9.81
CA LYS A 753 -43.59 10.82 11.21
C LYS A 753 -42.61 9.87 11.85
N ILE A 754 -41.97 10.30 12.94
CA ILE A 754 -41.22 9.47 13.87
C ILE A 754 -42.17 8.94 14.95
N TYR A 755 -42.23 7.62 15.08
CA TYR A 755 -43.14 6.99 16.03
C TYR A 755 -42.42 6.67 17.33
N ASN A 756 -42.96 7.12 18.45
CA ASN A 756 -42.33 7.04 19.76
C ASN A 756 -43.19 6.27 20.79
N ASN A 757 -43.62 5.07 20.45
CA ASN A 757 -44.36 4.21 21.33
C ASN A 757 -43.43 3.28 22.15
N GLY A 758 -42.89 3.80 23.27
CA GLY A 758 -42.06 3.01 24.20
C GLY A 758 -40.89 2.26 23.53
N ASN A 759 -40.86 0.94 23.66
CA ASN A 759 -39.75 0.12 23.18
C ASN A 759 -39.80 -0.19 21.69
N SER A 760 -40.95 -0.08 21.05
CA SER A 760 -41.10 -0.31 19.61
C SER A 760 -41.98 0.77 18.99
N TRP A 761 -41.70 1.15 17.75
CA TRP A 761 -42.66 1.98 17.00
C TRP A 761 -43.96 1.22 16.72
N ARG A 762 -43.97 -0.10 17.01
CA ARG A 762 -45.17 -0.92 17.01
C ARG A 762 -45.01 -2.20 17.80
N THR A 763 -45.90 -2.46 18.77
CA THR A 763 -45.91 -3.65 19.61
C THR A 763 -46.39 -4.91 18.87
N ASN A 764 -47.40 -4.78 17.98
CA ASN A 764 -48.00 -5.93 17.30
C ASN A 764 -47.33 -6.28 15.94
N TYR A 765 -46.33 -5.54 15.50
CA TYR A 765 -45.62 -5.77 14.20
C TYR A 765 -44.10 -5.76 14.36
N SER A 766 -43.64 -6.33 15.44
CA SER A 766 -42.20 -6.48 15.77
C SER A 766 -41.55 -7.57 14.91
N TYR A 767 -41.80 -7.54 13.60
CA TYR A 767 -41.25 -8.52 12.70
C TYR A 767 -39.71 -8.51 12.72
N PHE A 768 -39.14 -9.72 12.60
CA PHE A 768 -37.68 -9.88 12.64
C PHE A 768 -37.03 -9.63 11.28
N ASN A 769 -37.77 -9.93 10.21
CA ASN A 769 -37.25 -9.93 8.86
C ASN A 769 -37.43 -8.62 8.07
N LEU A 770 -37.69 -7.49 8.74
CA LEU A 770 -37.98 -6.23 8.02
C LEU A 770 -36.79 -5.73 7.19
N TRP A 771 -35.56 -5.90 7.66
CA TRP A 771 -34.35 -5.49 6.93
C TRP A 771 -33.56 -6.66 6.32
N SER A 772 -33.79 -7.89 6.79
CA SER A 772 -33.10 -9.08 6.33
C SER A 772 -34.09 -10.23 6.21
N MET A 773 -34.42 -10.62 4.98
CA MET A 773 -35.46 -11.59 4.68
C MET A 773 -35.23 -12.97 5.32
N ASN A 774 -33.97 -13.36 5.48
CA ASN A 774 -33.59 -14.64 6.09
C ASN A 774 -33.50 -14.63 7.62
N THR A 775 -33.73 -13.48 8.27
CA THR A 775 -33.72 -13.39 9.72
C THR A 775 -35.01 -13.96 10.29
N THR A 776 -34.94 -15.11 10.94
CA THR A 776 -36.12 -15.86 11.46
C THR A 776 -36.21 -15.84 12.99
N LYS A 777 -35.15 -15.44 13.67
CA LYS A 777 -35.06 -15.37 15.13
C LYS A 777 -34.28 -14.13 15.58
N GLN A 778 -34.45 -13.78 16.83
CA GLN A 778 -33.67 -12.73 17.46
C GLN A 778 -32.21 -13.14 17.65
N GLN A 779 -31.33 -12.16 17.65
CA GLN A 779 -29.90 -12.31 17.89
C GLN A 779 -29.18 -13.26 16.91
N GLU A 780 -29.69 -13.44 15.71
CA GLU A 780 -29.12 -14.31 14.72
C GLU A 780 -27.70 -13.87 14.34
N THR A 781 -26.79 -14.83 14.22
CA THR A 781 -25.35 -14.55 13.96
C THR A 781 -24.94 -14.83 12.51
N THR A 782 -25.91 -14.98 11.59
CA THR A 782 -25.60 -15.15 10.18
C THR A 782 -24.80 -13.97 9.63
N ASN A 783 -23.82 -14.24 8.80
CA ASN A 783 -23.08 -13.22 8.07
C ASN A 783 -23.75 -12.89 6.71
N THR A 784 -24.86 -13.54 6.38
CA THR A 784 -25.59 -13.31 5.15
C THR A 784 -26.86 -12.52 5.42
N ILE A 785 -27.00 -11.39 4.77
CA ILE A 785 -28.23 -10.57 4.77
C ILE A 785 -28.89 -10.67 3.40
N ILE A 786 -30.15 -11.03 3.38
CA ILE A 786 -30.99 -10.94 2.16
C ILE A 786 -31.76 -9.64 2.22
N LYS A 787 -31.32 -8.67 1.44
CA LYS A 787 -31.86 -7.31 1.40
C LYS A 787 -33.35 -7.30 1.09
N THR A 788 -34.15 -6.68 1.95
CA THR A 788 -35.61 -6.53 1.74
C THR A 788 -35.94 -5.21 1.05
N ILE A 789 -37.19 -5.04 0.61
CA ILE A 789 -37.67 -3.75 0.08
C ILE A 789 -37.69 -2.65 1.14
N TYR A 790 -37.63 -2.94 2.43
CA TYR A 790 -37.51 -1.94 3.49
C TYR A 790 -36.09 -1.64 3.93
N ASP A 791 -35.12 -2.34 3.38
CA ASP A 791 -33.70 -2.02 3.61
C ASP A 791 -33.40 -0.61 3.04
N PRO A 792 -32.89 0.33 3.85
CA PRO A 792 -32.69 1.70 3.41
C PRO A 792 -31.41 1.93 2.57
N ASN A 793 -30.55 0.93 2.43
CA ASN A 793 -29.26 1.09 1.78
C ASN A 793 -29.34 1.25 0.24
N PRO A 794 -28.38 1.93 -0.38
CA PRO A 794 -28.31 2.10 -1.82
C PRO A 794 -28.07 0.75 -2.55
N VAL A 795 -28.12 0.80 -3.87
CA VAL A 795 -27.81 -0.34 -4.75
C VAL A 795 -26.37 -0.82 -4.46
N GLY A 796 -26.19 -2.15 -4.40
CA GLY A 796 -24.89 -2.79 -4.12
C GLY A 796 -24.49 -2.81 -2.65
N PHE A 797 -25.44 -2.44 -1.75
CA PHE A 797 -25.21 -2.43 -0.32
C PHE A 797 -26.45 -2.91 0.45
N HIS A 798 -26.22 -3.51 1.59
CA HIS A 798 -27.23 -4.01 2.51
C HIS A 798 -26.96 -3.64 3.97
N MET A 799 -27.88 -3.94 4.86
CA MET A 799 -27.71 -3.77 6.31
C MET A 799 -26.58 -4.65 6.84
N PRO A 800 -25.78 -4.14 7.81
CA PRO A 800 -24.73 -4.94 8.44
C PRO A 800 -25.28 -6.20 9.13
N PRO A 801 -24.65 -7.37 8.96
CA PRO A 801 -24.84 -8.52 9.86
C PRO A 801 -24.47 -8.18 11.32
N LYS A 802 -24.94 -9.00 12.27
CA LYS A 802 -24.73 -8.76 13.70
C LYS A 802 -23.23 -8.63 14.08
N ASN A 803 -22.40 -9.51 13.53
CA ASN A 803 -20.97 -9.60 13.91
C ASN A 803 -20.08 -8.55 13.24
N THR A 804 -20.61 -7.75 12.32
CA THR A 804 -19.82 -6.77 11.54
C THR A 804 -18.96 -5.89 12.42
N PHE A 805 -19.48 -5.46 13.56
CA PHE A 805 -18.83 -4.47 14.42
C PHE A 805 -18.00 -5.05 15.57
N SER A 806 -17.88 -6.38 15.70
CA SER A 806 -17.13 -7.00 16.81
C SER A 806 -15.63 -6.65 16.80
N GLY A 807 -15.07 -6.28 15.64
CA GLY A 807 -13.69 -5.82 15.53
C GLY A 807 -13.42 -4.41 16.08
N THR A 808 -14.43 -3.68 16.55
CA THR A 808 -14.27 -2.35 17.18
C THR A 808 -13.62 -2.42 18.56
N THR A 809 -13.55 -3.60 19.13
CA THR A 809 -12.82 -3.88 20.38
C THR A 809 -11.86 -5.04 20.20
N THR A 810 -10.81 -5.10 20.99
CA THR A 810 -9.82 -6.20 20.92
C THR A 810 -10.32 -7.49 21.54
N THR A 811 -11.45 -7.45 22.25
CA THR A 811 -12.10 -8.62 22.88
C THR A 811 -13.29 -9.15 22.07
N GLY A 812 -13.77 -8.38 21.12
CA GLY A 812 -14.99 -8.68 20.35
C GLY A 812 -16.29 -8.38 21.11
N ASP A 813 -16.22 -7.96 22.37
CA ASP A 813 -17.35 -7.67 23.25
C ASP A 813 -17.34 -6.21 23.74
N SER A 814 -18.30 -5.87 24.62
CA SER A 814 -18.39 -4.55 25.23
C SER A 814 -17.16 -4.23 26.08
N GLU A 815 -16.55 -3.08 25.83
CA GLU A 815 -15.34 -2.64 26.53
C GLU A 815 -15.47 -1.25 27.10
N SER A 816 -15.14 -1.14 28.40
CA SER A 816 -15.03 0.12 29.12
C SER A 816 -13.57 0.57 29.29
N ASN A 817 -12.61 -0.29 28.95
CA ASN A 817 -11.19 0.02 29.01
C ASN A 817 -10.73 0.55 27.63
N ARG A 818 -10.29 1.81 27.59
CA ARG A 818 -9.79 2.45 26.37
C ARG A 818 -8.66 1.68 25.68
N ALA A 819 -7.79 1.04 26.43
CA ALA A 819 -6.69 0.23 25.86
C ALA A 819 -7.18 -1.00 25.08
N LYS A 820 -8.44 -1.38 25.26
CA LYS A 820 -9.07 -2.50 24.54
C LYS A 820 -10.03 -2.06 23.43
N ILE A 821 -10.18 -0.77 23.23
CA ILE A 821 -10.86 -0.24 22.05
C ILE A 821 -9.89 -0.32 20.88
N ASN A 822 -10.32 -0.97 19.81
CA ASN A 822 -9.48 -1.20 18.63
C ASN A 822 -9.48 0.05 17.72
N ALA A 823 -8.92 1.16 18.21
CA ALA A 823 -8.94 2.45 17.55
C ALA A 823 -7.60 3.18 17.61
N LEU A 824 -7.36 4.04 16.64
CA LEU A 824 -6.19 4.91 16.57
C LEU A 824 -6.47 6.21 17.32
N GLY A 825 -5.58 6.60 18.20
CA GLY A 825 -5.61 7.89 18.88
C GLY A 825 -6.68 8.02 19.97
N ALA A 826 -7.06 9.26 20.28
CA ALA A 826 -8.07 9.59 21.25
C ALA A 826 -9.45 9.75 20.59
N TRP A 827 -10.49 9.88 21.43
CA TRP A 827 -11.83 10.27 20.96
C TRP A 827 -11.79 11.61 20.23
N ASP A 828 -12.31 11.64 19.01
CA ASP A 828 -12.41 12.83 18.14
C ASP A 828 -13.87 12.97 17.66
N ASP A 829 -14.79 13.30 18.56
CA ASP A 829 -16.24 13.28 18.28
C ASP A 829 -16.70 11.96 17.62
N GLY A 830 -15.99 10.87 17.92
CA GLY A 830 -16.11 9.53 17.34
C GLY A 830 -14.83 8.73 17.46
N TRP A 831 -14.77 7.57 16.83
CA TRP A 831 -13.60 6.71 16.84
C TRP A 831 -13.05 6.44 15.43
N HIS A 832 -11.75 6.50 15.27
CA HIS A 832 -11.02 5.95 14.13
C HIS A 832 -10.66 4.49 14.42
N PHE A 833 -11.62 3.59 14.22
CA PHE A 833 -11.35 2.16 14.45
C PHE A 833 -10.37 1.61 13.41
N TYR A 834 -9.44 0.78 13.84
CA TYR A 834 -8.60 0.04 12.91
C TYR A 834 -9.47 -0.87 12.04
N THR A 835 -9.13 -0.95 10.76
CA THR A 835 -9.84 -1.86 9.84
C THR A 835 -9.57 -3.34 10.15
N LYS A 836 -8.50 -3.60 10.89
CA LYS A 836 -8.14 -4.93 11.37
C LYS A 836 -7.68 -4.86 12.84
N ASP A 837 -6.48 -4.37 13.09
CA ASP A 837 -5.86 -4.20 14.40
C ASP A 837 -4.72 -3.18 14.32
N ALA A 838 -4.09 -2.87 15.45
CA ALA A 838 -3.02 -1.87 15.53
C ALA A 838 -1.74 -2.22 14.74
N THR A 839 -1.62 -3.43 14.21
CA THR A 839 -0.49 -3.82 13.34
C THR A 839 -0.67 -3.34 11.90
N SER A 840 -1.92 -2.99 11.54
CA SER A 840 -2.29 -2.41 10.24
C SER A 840 -3.04 -1.10 10.51
N PRO A 841 -2.37 0.06 10.51
CA PRO A 841 -2.93 1.31 11.00
C PRO A 841 -3.98 1.97 10.09
N SER A 842 -4.44 1.29 9.05
CA SER A 842 -5.61 1.73 8.27
C SER A 842 -6.84 1.82 9.16
N THR A 843 -7.58 2.92 9.07
CA THR A 843 -8.73 3.17 9.93
C THR A 843 -9.98 3.53 9.14
N ILE A 844 -11.12 3.35 9.81
CA ILE A 844 -12.44 3.80 9.38
C ILE A 844 -13.08 4.64 10.48
N TYR A 845 -13.53 5.86 10.15
CA TYR A 845 -14.08 6.79 11.12
C TYR A 845 -15.56 6.53 11.39
N TYR A 846 -15.91 6.43 12.65
CA TYR A 846 -17.28 6.32 13.15
C TYR A 846 -17.63 7.57 13.97
N PRO A 847 -18.32 8.56 13.38
CA PRO A 847 -18.72 9.78 14.09
C PRO A 847 -19.78 9.52 15.17
N ALA A 848 -19.73 10.25 16.25
CA ALA A 848 -20.74 10.23 17.31
C ALA A 848 -21.95 11.09 16.91
N ILE A 849 -22.77 10.58 16.01
CA ILE A 849 -23.86 11.33 15.39
C ILE A 849 -25.12 11.47 16.23
N GLY A 850 -25.15 10.86 17.42
CA GLY A 850 -26.34 10.84 18.26
C GLY A 850 -27.44 9.93 17.73
N SER A 851 -28.64 10.23 18.13
CA SER A 851 -29.88 9.53 17.76
C SER A 851 -31.08 10.43 17.91
N ARG A 852 -32.23 10.03 17.35
CA ARG A 852 -33.52 10.60 17.82
C ARG A 852 -34.11 9.67 18.87
N THR A 853 -34.52 10.27 20.00
CA THR A 853 -34.97 9.54 21.18
C THR A 853 -36.28 8.80 20.93
N PHE A 854 -36.41 7.67 21.61
CA PHE A 854 -37.63 6.84 21.55
C PHE A 854 -38.84 7.44 22.27
N SER A 855 -38.67 8.48 23.07
CA SER A 855 -39.73 9.05 23.88
C SER A 855 -40.32 10.34 23.27
N LYS A 856 -39.51 11.13 22.57
CA LYS A 856 -39.93 12.43 22.00
C LYS A 856 -39.39 12.71 20.62
N GLY A 857 -38.62 11.81 20.02
CA GLY A 857 -38.01 12.05 18.72
C GLY A 857 -36.92 13.13 18.67
N ASN A 858 -36.54 13.70 19.80
CA ASN A 858 -35.56 14.77 19.90
C ASN A 858 -34.14 14.22 19.61
N LEU A 859 -33.28 15.05 19.03
CA LEU A 859 -31.87 14.73 18.89
C LEU A 859 -31.21 14.65 20.27
N TYR A 860 -30.40 13.61 20.46
CA TYR A 860 -29.69 13.31 21.69
C TYR A 860 -28.32 12.71 21.42
N GLY A 861 -27.31 13.12 22.17
CA GLY A 861 -25.99 12.49 22.18
C GLY A 861 -25.11 12.83 20.97
N VAL A 862 -25.44 13.86 20.19
CA VAL A 862 -24.57 14.33 19.08
C VAL A 862 -23.19 14.71 19.64
N LYS A 863 -22.11 14.26 18.98
CA LYS A 863 -20.70 14.36 19.38
C LYS A 863 -20.28 13.55 20.61
N SER A 864 -21.23 12.93 21.32
CA SER A 864 -20.93 12.14 22.52
C SER A 864 -21.29 10.66 22.39
N ARG A 865 -22.17 10.31 21.44
CA ARG A 865 -22.65 8.93 21.26
C ARG A 865 -23.06 8.66 19.81
N GLY A 866 -22.86 7.43 19.34
CA GLY A 866 -23.33 6.99 18.04
C GLY A 866 -23.97 5.60 18.12
N PHE A 867 -25.07 5.41 17.38
CA PHE A 867 -25.75 4.11 17.25
C PHE A 867 -25.75 3.69 15.79
N TYR A 868 -25.25 2.49 15.51
CA TYR A 868 -25.13 1.95 14.16
C TYR A 868 -25.87 0.63 14.07
N TRP A 869 -27.03 0.66 13.43
CA TRP A 869 -27.88 -0.51 13.30
C TRP A 869 -27.24 -1.65 12.53
N THR A 870 -27.55 -2.88 12.95
CA THR A 870 -27.42 -4.10 12.12
C THR A 870 -28.80 -4.47 11.55
N GLY A 871 -28.84 -5.39 10.60
CA GLY A 871 -30.12 -5.92 10.08
C GLY A 871 -30.81 -6.90 11.03
N ILE A 872 -30.27 -7.15 12.22
CA ILE A 872 -30.68 -8.23 13.13
C ILE A 872 -31.43 -7.68 14.34
N PRO A 873 -32.64 -8.19 14.67
CA PRO A 873 -33.37 -7.84 15.88
C PRO A 873 -32.69 -8.44 17.12
N ALA A 874 -32.66 -7.69 18.21
CA ALA A 874 -32.20 -8.16 19.51
C ALA A 874 -33.33 -8.83 20.29
N SER A 875 -34.55 -8.31 20.17
CA SER A 875 -35.79 -8.84 20.73
C SER A 875 -36.97 -8.31 19.90
N GLU A 876 -38.17 -8.58 20.34
CA GLU A 876 -39.39 -8.03 19.75
C GLU A 876 -39.41 -6.50 19.75
N GLY A 877 -38.98 -5.89 20.85
CA GLY A 877 -38.94 -4.44 21.01
C GLY A 877 -37.60 -3.77 20.75
N ALA A 878 -36.52 -4.54 20.39
CA ALA A 878 -35.16 -4.01 20.24
C ALA A 878 -34.46 -4.53 18.98
N GLY A 879 -33.57 -3.70 18.44
CA GLY A 879 -32.63 -4.07 17.39
C GLY A 879 -31.20 -4.17 17.93
N CYS A 880 -30.37 -4.96 17.27
CA CYS A 880 -28.93 -5.00 17.53
C CYS A 880 -28.22 -3.83 16.86
N CYS A 881 -27.28 -3.21 17.55
CA CYS A 881 -26.46 -2.14 17.01
C CYS A 881 -25.08 -2.08 17.67
N LEU A 882 -24.16 -1.38 17.05
CA LEU A 882 -22.97 -0.86 17.70
C LEU A 882 -23.35 0.44 18.42
N ASP A 883 -23.05 0.53 19.72
CA ASP A 883 -23.12 1.75 20.53
C ASP A 883 -21.72 2.24 20.82
N ILE A 884 -21.37 3.43 20.34
CA ILE A 884 -20.09 4.06 20.60
C ILE A 884 -20.23 5.30 21.46
N ARG A 885 -19.31 5.41 22.37
CA ARG A 885 -19.03 6.60 23.19
C ARG A 885 -17.52 6.71 23.34
N ASP A 886 -17.03 7.73 24.01
CA ASP A 886 -15.62 7.74 24.41
C ASP A 886 -15.28 6.40 25.13
N TYR A 887 -16.13 6.01 26.07
CA TYR A 887 -16.26 4.65 26.64
C TYR A 887 -17.64 4.51 27.29
N PRO A 888 -18.27 3.34 27.30
CA PRO A 888 -17.87 2.11 26.63
C PRO A 888 -18.11 2.10 25.11
N VAL A 889 -17.47 1.17 24.43
CA VAL A 889 -17.81 0.74 23.06
C VAL A 889 -18.49 -0.61 23.17
N THR A 890 -19.69 -0.74 22.62
CA THR A 890 -20.52 -1.95 22.74
C THR A 890 -20.94 -2.45 21.37
N PRO A 891 -20.23 -3.45 20.79
CA PRO A 891 -20.50 -3.98 19.44
C PRO A 891 -21.89 -4.62 19.27
N PHE A 892 -22.48 -5.10 20.35
CA PHE A 892 -23.75 -5.84 20.37
C PHE A 892 -24.78 -5.21 21.31
N ALA A 893 -24.89 -3.89 21.26
CA ALA A 893 -25.91 -3.20 22.05
C ALA A 893 -27.32 -3.55 21.59
N ASN A 894 -28.23 -3.66 22.54
CA ASN A 894 -29.64 -3.89 22.29
C ASN A 894 -30.40 -2.59 22.59
N ILE A 895 -30.94 -1.98 21.54
CA ILE A 895 -31.59 -0.66 21.64
C ILE A 895 -33.02 -0.76 21.14
N THR A 896 -33.91 0.00 21.75
CA THR A 896 -35.33 0.00 21.40
C THR A 896 -35.54 0.35 19.92
N ARG A 897 -36.47 -0.32 19.22
CA ARG A 897 -36.75 -0.10 17.80
C ARG A 897 -37.28 1.30 17.49
N SER A 898 -37.88 1.95 18.47
CA SER A 898 -38.41 3.33 18.32
C SER A 898 -37.32 4.40 18.38
N LEU A 899 -36.11 4.11 18.86
CA LEU A 899 -34.96 4.98 18.66
C LEU A 899 -34.59 5.03 17.18
N ALA A 900 -34.27 6.21 16.67
CA ALA A 900 -33.69 6.30 15.33
C ALA A 900 -32.16 6.43 15.42
N GLY A 901 -31.47 5.46 14.89
CA GLY A 901 -30.02 5.35 14.79
C GLY A 901 -29.54 5.37 13.35
N SER A 902 -28.24 5.42 13.15
CA SER A 902 -27.61 5.47 11.82
C SER A 902 -27.35 4.09 11.22
N ILE A 903 -26.90 4.09 9.99
CA ILE A 903 -26.54 2.90 9.25
C ILE A 903 -25.18 3.13 8.60
N ARG A 904 -24.29 2.13 8.68
CA ARG A 904 -23.11 2.03 7.83
C ARG A 904 -23.30 0.86 6.87
N PRO A 905 -23.53 1.11 5.57
CA PRO A 905 -23.79 0.07 4.60
C PRO A 905 -22.64 -0.94 4.45
N VAL A 906 -22.98 -2.20 4.24
CA VAL A 906 -22.06 -3.28 3.86
C VAL A 906 -22.26 -3.57 2.37
N ALA A 907 -21.18 -3.72 1.60
CA ALA A 907 -21.26 -4.10 0.19
C ALA A 907 -21.76 -5.55 0.02
N ASP A 908 -22.54 -5.77 -1.04
CA ASP A 908 -23.17 -7.07 -1.39
C ASP A 908 -22.11 -8.13 -1.76
#